data_af46ab788c7981d3bcb4c00c7913891e
#
_entry.id   af46ab788c7981d3bcb4c00c7913891e
#
_cell.length_a   1.000
_cell.length_b   1.000
_cell.length_c   1.000
_cell.angle_alpha   90.00
_cell.angle_beta   90.00
_cell.angle_gamma   90.00
#
_symmetry.space_group_name_H-M   'P 1'
#
loop_
_entity.id
_entity.type
_entity.pdbx_description
1 polymer ?
#
loop_
_entity_poly.entity_id
_entity_poly.type
_entity_poly.pdbx_seq_one_letter_code
_entity_poly.pdbx_strand_id
1 'polypeptide(L)'
;MVAGDKMKNNKAEQHLISSQQTRRSIGLAVIFMVTIYLSATLLFSVQPMFTKLILPLLGGASNVWNTAMVFFQAMLLGGYIYAHLVSKHLPVKAQIAVHACVTAAGFIFLPLAVPSDIILPESGMPTFWLLGLFGMTVGLPFFALSANAPLLQRWFSLTDHRDADDPYFLYSASNAASLIILCAYPFIIEPNTRLGGQTFSWMIGYASLLVMLCLTAFVLMRRLAPVSENIEAVQSETLAGWKQKAFWIFLAFVPSSLMLGVTSFMTNNIASTPFLWIMPLALYLLTFVIVFARKPMATAQGLSKLFPWVVIAGFLLIAPNYPIGFAGYEINTSPPPILKIPLLLTVYFLISLYCHAILVEKRPAASGLTEFYILMSVGGVLGGVFNALIAPVIFNAVYEFLLVLALVLFLRPTGIEMPKAGDKPWNLFFIGVIAAAINAAFQLTYGSDFSLVMFISAAIIAISCMRFDFNKILKIGIFASLALVAIIFDLFGSENLYKDRSFYSLLAVREDESAHGKIYKFVHGDTFHNYQLRAPELQTVPTSYYLEGGSIHVSIERLRETLGGNVDVAVVGLGAGAMVCYEQPGDKWIYFEIDPAVVELARNTKYFSYIDRCAPQADIRIGDARQKLKDVPEQSLDMIVIDAFSSNSIPAHLVTREALALYRSRMTAEGLVFFHTSNKMLDVTSVVARLAEDAGLTARYIEIDAFPDNPYAEYGSRATGILMGPEDVMQSVTAGEERYSNWTPSRHVKVWTDDYSSILGTLVAQTLKDGKSTAIEPK
;
A
#
# COMPACT_ATOMS: atom_id res chain seq x y z
N MET A 1 55.32 -55.90 -2.40
CA MET A 1 54.02 -55.82 -1.70
C MET A 1 53.95 -54.64 -0.72
N VAL A 2 54.96 -54.30 0.07
CA VAL A 2 54.93 -53.22 1.09
C VAL A 2 54.80 -51.80 0.49
N ALA A 3 55.27 -51.52 -0.71
CA ALA A 3 55.14 -50.20 -1.34
C ALA A 3 53.73 -49.90 -1.90
N GLY A 4 52.99 -50.93 -2.29
CA GLY A 4 51.60 -50.77 -2.80
C GLY A 4 50.58 -50.48 -1.69
N ASP A 5 50.77 -51.02 -0.51
CA ASP A 5 49.89 -50.79 0.64
C ASP A 5 50.07 -49.37 1.26
N LYS A 6 51.31 -48.84 1.32
CA LYS A 6 51.56 -47.46 1.73
C LYS A 6 50.90 -46.43 0.76
N MET A 7 50.87 -46.73 -0.53
CA MET A 7 50.26 -45.85 -1.54
C MET A 7 48.72 -45.89 -1.52
N LYS A 8 48.12 -47.03 -1.17
CA LYS A 8 46.66 -47.17 -0.96
C LYS A 8 46.21 -46.45 0.35
N ASN A 9 46.97 -46.63 1.44
CA ASN A 9 46.69 -45.95 2.70
C ASN A 9 46.81 -44.43 2.56
N ASN A 10 47.83 -43.88 1.89
CA ASN A 10 47.96 -42.44 1.65
C ASN A 10 46.81 -41.89 0.79
N LYS A 11 46.33 -42.63 -0.22
CA LYS A 11 45.14 -42.22 -1.01
C LYS A 11 43.85 -42.27 -0.20
N ALA A 12 43.66 -43.28 0.65
CA ALA A 12 42.50 -43.38 1.54
C ALA A 12 42.50 -42.23 2.61
N GLU A 13 43.66 -41.93 3.16
CA GLU A 13 43.83 -40.84 4.12
C GLU A 13 43.63 -39.49 3.47
N GLN A 14 44.15 -39.23 2.27
CA GLN A 14 43.85 -38.02 1.47
C GLN A 14 42.37 -37.90 1.10
N HIS A 15 41.69 -39.02 0.75
CA HIS A 15 40.24 -39.05 0.51
C HIS A 15 39.43 -38.76 1.78
N LEU A 16 39.85 -39.27 2.94
CA LEU A 16 39.22 -38.98 4.24
C LEU A 16 39.41 -37.51 4.68
N ILE A 17 40.61 -36.98 4.48
CA ILE A 17 40.94 -35.56 4.80
C ILE A 17 40.16 -34.65 3.84
N SER A 18 40.09 -34.92 2.54
CA SER A 18 39.33 -34.10 1.59
C SER A 18 37.81 -34.19 1.82
N SER A 19 37.28 -35.34 2.22
CA SER A 19 35.87 -35.52 2.55
C SER A 19 35.52 -34.83 3.87
N GLN A 20 36.39 -34.82 4.85
CA GLN A 20 36.22 -34.08 6.11
C GLN A 20 36.32 -32.56 5.89
N GLN A 21 37.25 -32.07 5.06
CA GLN A 21 37.34 -30.66 4.72
C GLN A 21 36.09 -30.22 3.93
N THR A 22 35.58 -31.02 3.00
CA THR A 22 34.33 -30.70 2.27
C THR A 22 33.13 -30.66 3.20
N ARG A 23 32.95 -31.61 4.11
CA ARG A 23 31.86 -31.60 5.12
C ARG A 23 31.96 -30.44 6.08
N ARG A 24 33.15 -30.06 6.51
CA ARG A 24 33.41 -28.90 7.40
C ARG A 24 33.16 -27.57 6.69
N SER A 25 33.45 -27.46 5.39
CA SER A 25 33.15 -26.31 4.55
C SER A 25 31.64 -26.14 4.35
N ILE A 26 30.90 -27.21 4.06
CA ILE A 26 29.44 -27.18 3.93
C ILE A 26 28.79 -26.73 5.25
N GLY A 27 29.23 -27.24 6.39
CA GLY A 27 28.69 -26.87 7.69
C GLY A 27 28.81 -25.37 8.00
N LEU A 28 29.93 -24.73 7.62
CA LEU A 28 30.14 -23.30 7.78
C LEU A 28 29.12 -22.47 6.98
N ALA A 29 29.01 -22.76 5.69
CA ALA A 29 28.07 -22.06 4.81
C ALA A 29 26.60 -22.22 5.28
N VAL A 30 26.22 -23.41 5.78
CA VAL A 30 24.87 -23.69 6.28
C VAL A 30 24.55 -22.85 7.52
N ILE A 31 25.47 -22.72 8.49
CA ILE A 31 25.23 -21.88 9.69
C ILE A 31 25.02 -20.43 9.29
N PHE A 32 25.86 -19.86 8.42
CA PHE A 32 25.69 -18.51 7.93
C PHE A 32 24.37 -18.34 7.16
N MET A 33 24.00 -19.29 6.29
CA MET A 33 22.73 -19.27 5.55
C MET A 33 21.52 -19.33 6.48
N VAL A 34 21.51 -20.21 7.50
CA VAL A 34 20.40 -20.31 8.45
C VAL A 34 20.26 -19.04 9.25
N THR A 35 21.38 -18.45 9.72
CA THR A 35 21.34 -17.20 10.49
C THR A 35 20.81 -16.04 9.67
N ILE A 36 21.25 -15.92 8.42
CA ILE A 36 20.79 -14.84 7.52
C ILE A 36 19.34 -15.07 7.09
N TYR A 37 18.93 -16.31 6.86
CA TYR A 37 17.56 -16.71 6.53
C TYR A 37 16.60 -16.33 7.67
N LEU A 38 16.96 -16.68 8.93
CA LEU A 38 16.16 -16.35 10.11
C LEU A 38 16.06 -14.83 10.31
N SER A 39 17.19 -14.12 10.17
CA SER A 39 17.21 -12.65 10.26
C SER A 39 16.30 -11.99 9.20
N ALA A 40 16.38 -12.45 7.96
CA ALA A 40 15.55 -11.92 6.87
C ALA A 40 14.06 -12.23 7.06
N THR A 41 13.74 -13.43 7.57
CA THR A 41 12.38 -13.82 7.93
C THR A 41 11.78 -12.88 8.96
N LEU A 42 12.52 -12.59 10.03
CA LEU A 42 12.09 -11.67 11.09
C LEU A 42 11.96 -10.23 10.58
N LEU A 43 12.92 -9.76 9.77
CA LEU A 43 12.94 -8.42 9.21
C LEU A 43 11.70 -8.15 8.34
N PHE A 44 11.28 -9.10 7.53
CA PHE A 44 10.17 -8.91 6.59
C PHE A 44 8.81 -9.30 7.14
N SER A 45 8.74 -10.21 8.13
CA SER A 45 7.46 -10.52 8.80
C SER A 45 6.97 -9.39 9.70
N VAL A 46 7.88 -8.64 10.34
CA VAL A 46 7.48 -7.56 11.26
C VAL A 46 6.86 -6.37 10.52
N GLN A 47 7.20 -6.12 9.27
CA GLN A 47 6.69 -4.98 8.51
C GLN A 47 5.16 -5.03 8.38
N PRO A 48 4.53 -6.04 7.76
CA PRO A 48 3.08 -6.11 7.67
C PRO A 48 2.42 -6.34 9.03
N MET A 49 3.02 -7.13 9.90
CA MET A 49 2.49 -7.43 11.23
C MET A 49 2.36 -6.17 12.08
N PHE A 50 3.44 -5.40 12.21
CA PHE A 50 3.44 -4.22 13.07
C PHE A 50 2.65 -3.06 12.47
N THR A 51 2.69 -2.89 11.14
CA THR A 51 1.84 -1.91 10.45
C THR A 51 0.35 -2.22 10.67
N LYS A 52 -0.03 -3.49 10.65
CA LYS A 52 -1.41 -3.92 10.95
C LYS A 52 -1.83 -3.61 12.39
N LEU A 53 -0.91 -3.72 13.37
CA LEU A 53 -1.17 -3.34 14.76
C LEU A 53 -1.45 -1.83 14.92
N ILE A 54 -0.81 -1.00 14.10
CA ILE A 54 -0.94 0.47 14.17
C ILE A 54 -2.13 0.97 13.32
N LEU A 55 -2.52 0.25 12.28
CA LEU A 55 -3.52 0.68 11.32
C LEU A 55 -4.83 1.19 11.97
N PRO A 56 -5.37 0.56 13.03
CA PRO A 56 -6.57 1.04 13.71
C PRO A 56 -6.46 2.42 14.33
N LEU A 57 -5.25 2.85 14.73
CA LEU A 57 -5.04 4.15 15.38
C LEU A 57 -5.28 5.34 14.43
N LEU A 58 -5.14 5.12 13.13
CA LEU A 58 -5.26 6.14 12.09
C LEU A 58 -6.37 5.78 11.08
N GLY A 59 -7.45 5.17 11.56
CA GLY A 59 -8.66 4.93 10.79
C GLY A 59 -8.50 4.06 9.54
N GLY A 60 -7.44 3.25 9.46
CA GLY A 60 -7.21 2.43 8.27
C GLY A 60 -6.66 3.18 7.06
N ALA A 61 -6.09 4.38 7.23
CA ALA A 61 -5.58 5.20 6.14
C ALA A 61 -4.48 4.51 5.31
N SER A 62 -4.54 4.65 3.98
CA SER A 62 -3.57 4.06 3.05
C SER A 62 -2.14 4.58 3.26
N ASN A 63 -1.99 5.82 3.69
CA ASN A 63 -0.69 6.44 3.94
C ASN A 63 0.04 5.89 5.18
N VAL A 64 -0.64 5.14 6.06
CA VAL A 64 0.02 4.42 7.16
C VAL A 64 1.08 3.46 6.63
N TRP A 65 0.77 2.70 5.57
CA TRP A 65 1.72 1.78 4.94
C TRP A 65 2.90 2.51 4.28
N ASN A 66 2.61 3.58 3.52
CA ASN A 66 3.68 4.35 2.87
C ASN A 66 4.66 4.93 3.89
N THR A 67 4.14 5.46 5.00
CA THR A 67 4.95 5.98 6.12
C THR A 67 5.76 4.87 6.78
N ALA A 68 5.15 3.69 7.02
CA ALA A 68 5.83 2.53 7.56
C ALA A 68 7.00 2.10 6.66
N MET A 69 6.80 2.09 5.33
CA MET A 69 7.85 1.74 4.37
C MET A 69 9.04 2.72 4.42
N VAL A 70 8.76 4.02 4.53
CA VAL A 70 9.85 5.03 4.71
C VAL A 70 10.62 4.74 6.00
N PHE A 71 9.92 4.47 7.10
CA PHE A 71 10.56 4.11 8.36
C PHE A 71 11.45 2.88 8.23
N PHE A 72 10.92 1.78 7.69
CA PHE A 72 11.67 0.53 7.54
C PHE A 72 12.86 0.67 6.60
N GLN A 73 12.71 1.41 5.51
CA GLN A 73 13.81 1.70 4.57
C GLN A 73 14.90 2.58 5.22
N ALA A 74 14.52 3.60 6.00
CA ALA A 74 15.46 4.45 6.73
C ALA A 74 16.22 3.66 7.80
N MET A 75 15.53 2.79 8.54
CA MET A 75 16.17 1.90 9.54
C MET A 75 17.09 0.88 8.86
N LEU A 76 16.74 0.36 7.69
CA LEU A 76 17.60 -0.52 6.89
C LEU A 76 18.87 0.20 6.48
N LEU A 77 18.77 1.43 5.99
CA LEU A 77 19.91 2.29 5.65
C LEU A 77 20.79 2.53 6.89
N GLY A 78 20.18 2.87 8.04
CA GLY A 78 20.89 3.04 9.30
C GLY A 78 21.68 1.81 9.71
N GLY A 79 21.08 0.62 9.61
CA GLY A 79 21.73 -0.65 9.89
C GLY A 79 22.88 -0.96 8.93
N TYR A 80 22.77 -0.60 7.65
CA TYR A 80 23.84 -0.78 6.67
C TYR A 80 25.02 0.17 6.93
N ILE A 81 24.73 1.44 7.29
CA ILE A 81 25.74 2.41 7.70
C ILE A 81 26.45 1.91 8.96
N TYR A 82 25.71 1.46 9.97
CA TYR A 82 26.25 0.86 11.19
C TYR A 82 27.15 -0.33 10.87
N ALA A 83 26.71 -1.28 10.05
CA ALA A 83 27.49 -2.44 9.66
C ALA A 83 28.79 -2.03 8.93
N HIS A 84 28.74 -1.03 8.07
CA HIS A 84 29.92 -0.50 7.39
C HIS A 84 30.92 0.13 8.38
N LEU A 85 30.45 1.01 9.27
CA LEU A 85 31.30 1.69 10.25
C LEU A 85 31.94 0.70 11.22
N VAL A 86 31.16 -0.25 11.73
CA VAL A 86 31.64 -1.31 12.63
C VAL A 86 32.66 -2.19 11.93
N SER A 87 32.41 -2.58 10.67
CA SER A 87 33.34 -3.41 9.90
C SER A 87 34.63 -2.69 9.55
N LYS A 88 34.59 -1.36 9.38
CA LYS A 88 35.75 -0.52 9.00
C LYS A 88 36.64 -0.17 10.20
N HIS A 89 36.05 0.12 11.34
CA HIS A 89 36.76 0.72 12.47
C HIS A 89 37.05 -0.24 13.63
N LEU A 90 36.37 -1.39 13.70
CA LEU A 90 36.53 -2.32 14.82
C LEU A 90 37.18 -3.64 14.39
N PRO A 91 38.01 -4.27 15.25
CA PRO A 91 38.46 -5.64 15.02
C PRO A 91 37.30 -6.62 15.15
N VAL A 92 37.35 -7.78 14.48
CA VAL A 92 36.27 -8.76 14.39
C VAL A 92 35.65 -9.14 15.76
N LYS A 93 36.47 -9.31 16.79
CA LYS A 93 35.99 -9.59 18.16
C LYS A 93 35.10 -8.48 18.71
N ALA A 94 35.48 -7.22 18.49
CA ALA A 94 34.70 -6.06 18.92
C ALA A 94 33.43 -5.90 18.09
N GLN A 95 33.49 -6.18 16.77
CA GLN A 95 32.29 -6.21 15.90
C GLN A 95 31.26 -7.17 16.47
N ILE A 96 31.64 -8.40 16.79
CA ILE A 96 30.78 -9.44 17.37
C ILE A 96 30.16 -8.96 18.68
N ALA A 97 31.00 -8.48 19.61
CA ALA A 97 30.55 -8.05 20.96
C ALA A 97 29.54 -6.88 20.83
N VAL A 98 29.87 -5.84 20.08
CA VAL A 98 29.00 -4.66 19.89
C VAL A 98 27.70 -5.07 19.25
N HIS A 99 27.74 -5.89 18.20
CA HIS A 99 26.52 -6.31 17.50
C HIS A 99 25.64 -7.23 18.36
N ALA A 100 26.22 -8.12 19.14
CA ALA A 100 25.48 -8.94 20.11
C ALA A 100 24.82 -8.08 21.20
N CYS A 101 25.49 -7.03 21.70
CA CYS A 101 24.93 -6.08 22.65
C CYS A 101 23.75 -5.28 22.04
N VAL A 102 23.90 -4.78 20.79
CA VAL A 102 22.82 -4.07 20.09
C VAL A 102 21.61 -4.98 19.88
N THR A 103 21.84 -6.23 19.47
CA THR A 103 20.76 -7.21 19.29
C THR A 103 20.11 -7.55 20.64
N ALA A 104 20.89 -7.74 21.70
CA ALA A 104 20.36 -8.00 23.04
C ALA A 104 19.55 -6.81 23.59
N ALA A 105 19.98 -5.56 23.35
CA ALA A 105 19.23 -4.37 23.75
C ALA A 105 17.84 -4.29 23.09
N GLY A 106 17.66 -4.89 21.92
CA GLY A 106 16.35 -5.00 21.26
C GLY A 106 15.28 -5.71 22.10
N PHE A 107 15.67 -6.58 23.07
CA PHE A 107 14.70 -7.25 23.95
C PHE A 107 13.93 -6.30 24.87
N ILE A 108 14.41 -5.07 25.11
CA ILE A 108 13.70 -4.06 25.90
C ILE A 108 12.32 -3.74 25.29
N PHE A 109 12.19 -3.90 23.97
CA PHE A 109 10.99 -3.58 23.22
C PHE A 109 10.09 -4.79 22.92
N LEU A 110 10.38 -5.96 23.52
CA LEU A 110 9.66 -7.20 23.23
C LEU A 110 8.81 -7.66 24.42
N PRO A 111 7.64 -8.28 24.19
CA PRO A 111 6.99 -8.48 22.87
C PRO A 111 6.56 -7.15 22.25
N LEU A 112 6.58 -7.07 20.91
CA LEU A 112 6.16 -5.87 20.18
C LEU A 112 4.69 -5.56 20.48
N ALA A 113 4.43 -4.38 21.00
CA ALA A 113 3.08 -3.91 21.33
C ALA A 113 2.97 -2.40 21.07
N VAL A 114 1.75 -1.95 20.86
CA VAL A 114 1.43 -0.52 20.85
C VAL A 114 1.05 -0.11 22.28
N PRO A 115 1.65 0.93 22.86
CA PRO A 115 1.29 1.40 24.18
C PRO A 115 -0.20 1.79 24.27
N SER A 116 -0.86 1.46 25.38
CA SER A 116 -2.30 1.71 25.59
C SER A 116 -2.66 3.19 25.71
N ASP A 117 -1.72 4.01 26.20
CA ASP A 117 -1.95 5.40 26.59
C ASP A 117 -1.44 6.40 25.54
N ILE A 118 -1.40 5.97 24.27
CA ILE A 118 -0.97 6.84 23.18
C ILE A 118 -1.99 7.93 22.90
N ILE A 119 -1.52 9.18 22.97
CA ILE A 119 -2.28 10.36 22.55
C ILE A 119 -2.17 10.48 21.04
N LEU A 120 -3.31 10.42 20.36
CA LEU A 120 -3.39 10.62 18.92
C LEU A 120 -3.22 12.12 18.60
N PRO A 121 -2.61 12.46 17.46
CA PRO A 121 -2.49 13.86 17.06
C PRO A 121 -3.87 14.40 16.66
N GLU A 122 -4.34 15.43 17.36
CA GLU A 122 -5.58 16.15 17.03
C GLU A 122 -5.39 17.13 15.87
N SER A 123 -4.17 17.60 15.67
CA SER A 123 -3.79 18.51 14.58
C SER A 123 -2.35 18.23 14.13
N GLY A 124 -2.03 18.58 12.90
CA GLY A 124 -0.69 18.41 12.33
C GLY A 124 -0.60 17.23 11.35
N MET A 125 0.64 16.84 11.01
CA MET A 125 0.88 15.72 10.08
C MET A 125 1.00 14.40 10.86
N PRO A 126 0.02 13.48 10.76
CA PRO A 126 0.07 12.16 11.39
C PRO A 126 1.33 11.37 11.01
N THR A 127 1.91 11.66 9.85
CA THR A 127 3.12 11.02 9.32
C THR A 127 4.32 11.10 10.26
N PHE A 128 4.64 12.28 10.83
CA PHE A 128 5.80 12.42 11.73
C PHE A 128 5.56 11.77 13.09
N TRP A 129 4.33 11.88 13.60
CA TRP A 129 3.92 11.17 14.81
C TRP A 129 4.06 9.65 14.63
N LEU A 130 3.61 9.15 13.48
CA LEU A 130 3.68 7.73 13.13
C LEU A 130 5.13 7.24 13.01
N LEU A 131 6.03 8.01 12.39
CA LEU A 131 7.48 7.72 12.34
C LEU A 131 8.07 7.64 13.75
N GLY A 132 7.69 8.54 14.65
CA GLY A 132 8.09 8.54 16.06
C GLY A 132 7.60 7.29 16.79
N LEU A 133 6.34 6.90 16.58
CA LEU A 133 5.75 5.69 17.16
C LEU A 133 6.50 4.42 16.72
N PHE A 134 6.76 4.26 15.43
CA PHE A 134 7.58 3.16 14.91
C PHE A 134 8.98 3.15 15.54
N GLY A 135 9.62 4.33 15.67
CA GLY A 135 10.94 4.47 16.28
C GLY A 135 10.98 4.00 17.72
N MET A 136 9.98 4.39 18.52
CA MET A 136 9.88 4.06 19.95
C MET A 136 9.45 2.61 20.21
N THR A 137 8.87 1.91 19.25
CA THR A 137 8.32 0.56 19.46
C THR A 137 9.18 -0.53 18.79
N VAL A 138 9.35 -0.47 17.48
CA VAL A 138 10.04 -1.49 16.69
C VAL A 138 11.43 -1.06 16.22
N GLY A 139 11.81 0.21 16.44
CA GLY A 139 13.01 0.80 15.85
C GLY A 139 14.29 0.04 16.16
N LEU A 140 14.63 -0.16 17.43
CA LEU A 140 15.88 -0.82 17.81
C LEU A 140 15.94 -2.31 17.41
N PRO A 141 14.92 -3.14 17.63
CA PRO A 141 14.90 -4.51 17.11
C PRO A 141 15.10 -4.57 15.61
N PHE A 142 14.38 -3.73 14.84
CA PHE A 142 14.49 -3.69 13.39
C PHE A 142 15.87 -3.22 12.91
N PHE A 143 16.44 -2.20 13.55
CA PHE A 143 17.79 -1.72 13.28
C PHE A 143 18.83 -2.84 13.46
N ALA A 144 18.78 -3.60 14.56
CA ALA A 144 19.65 -4.73 14.79
C ALA A 144 19.54 -5.79 13.70
N LEU A 145 18.30 -6.14 13.30
CA LEU A 145 18.04 -7.09 12.21
C LEU A 145 18.62 -6.62 10.88
N SER A 146 18.45 -5.34 10.56
CA SER A 146 18.89 -4.77 9.27
C SER A 146 20.40 -4.82 9.07
N ALA A 147 21.19 -4.78 10.15
CA ALA A 147 22.65 -4.87 10.11
C ALA A 147 23.17 -6.30 9.87
N ASN A 148 22.37 -7.34 10.11
CA ASN A 148 22.82 -8.73 10.03
C ASN A 148 23.31 -9.14 8.63
N ALA A 149 22.54 -8.81 7.59
CA ALA A 149 22.87 -9.25 6.24
C ALA A 149 24.27 -8.75 5.78
N PRO A 150 24.62 -7.45 5.83
CA PRO A 150 25.95 -6.99 5.46
C PRO A 150 27.05 -7.46 6.41
N LEU A 151 26.80 -7.56 7.74
CA LEU A 151 27.79 -8.04 8.69
C LEU A 151 28.11 -9.53 8.48
N LEU A 152 27.10 -10.38 8.34
CA LEU A 152 27.30 -11.82 8.11
C LEU A 152 28.02 -12.09 6.80
N GLN A 153 27.71 -11.35 5.72
CA GLN A 153 28.42 -11.45 4.45
C GLN A 153 29.89 -11.02 4.61
N ARG A 154 30.15 -9.91 5.32
CA ARG A 154 31.52 -9.48 5.63
C ARG A 154 32.25 -10.50 6.47
N TRP A 155 31.64 -11.05 7.52
CA TRP A 155 32.24 -12.08 8.36
C TRP A 155 32.54 -13.36 7.58
N PHE A 156 31.63 -13.77 6.67
CA PHE A 156 31.85 -14.92 5.81
C PHE A 156 33.06 -14.72 4.88
N SER A 157 33.25 -13.51 4.35
CA SER A 157 34.41 -13.20 3.50
C SER A 157 35.75 -13.25 4.23
N LEU A 158 35.76 -13.29 5.57
CA LEU A 158 36.97 -13.42 6.39
C LEU A 158 37.32 -14.86 6.75
N THR A 159 36.53 -15.83 6.30
CA THR A 159 36.73 -17.26 6.59
C THR A 159 37.60 -17.96 5.55
N ASP A 160 38.06 -19.17 5.90
CA ASP A 160 38.79 -20.06 4.99
C ASP A 160 37.91 -20.83 3.96
N HIS A 161 36.66 -20.36 3.75
CA HIS A 161 35.73 -21.01 2.85
C HIS A 161 36.06 -20.70 1.38
N ARG A 162 35.93 -21.69 0.49
CA ARG A 162 36.20 -21.54 -0.95
C ARG A 162 35.40 -20.45 -1.65
N ASP A 163 34.19 -20.14 -1.16
CA ASP A 163 33.26 -19.13 -1.68
C ASP A 163 33.38 -17.79 -0.88
N ALA A 164 34.43 -17.61 -0.07
CA ALA A 164 34.64 -16.40 0.75
C ALA A 164 34.82 -15.13 -0.11
N ASP A 165 35.40 -15.29 -1.30
CA ASP A 165 35.67 -14.18 -2.24
C ASP A 165 34.38 -13.69 -2.95
N ASP A 166 33.28 -14.49 -2.97
CA ASP A 166 32.01 -14.12 -3.58
C ASP A 166 30.81 -14.45 -2.64
N PRO A 167 30.59 -13.69 -1.57
CA PRO A 167 29.52 -13.93 -0.58
C PRO A 167 28.12 -13.53 -1.09
N TYR A 168 27.93 -13.08 -2.32
CA TYR A 168 26.64 -12.63 -2.87
C TYR A 168 25.56 -13.70 -2.87
N PHE A 169 25.91 -15.00 -2.81
CA PHE A 169 24.92 -16.06 -2.68
C PHE A 169 24.13 -15.97 -1.34
N LEU A 170 24.75 -15.43 -0.28
CA LEU A 170 24.06 -15.18 1.00
C LEU A 170 23.01 -14.07 0.87
N TYR A 171 23.27 -13.06 0.02
CA TYR A 171 22.29 -12.04 -0.28
C TYR A 171 21.08 -12.59 -1.05
N SER A 172 21.32 -13.48 -2.01
CA SER A 172 20.24 -14.18 -2.71
C SER A 172 19.40 -15.04 -1.75
N ALA A 173 20.05 -15.74 -0.81
CA ALA A 173 19.37 -16.53 0.21
C ALA A 173 18.52 -15.66 1.16
N SER A 174 19.03 -14.48 1.56
CA SER A 174 18.30 -13.48 2.34
C SER A 174 17.04 -13.01 1.63
N ASN A 175 17.15 -12.62 0.36
CA ASN A 175 16.01 -12.15 -0.44
C ASN A 175 14.97 -13.25 -0.69
N ALA A 176 15.41 -14.51 -0.87
CA ALA A 176 14.50 -15.64 -1.00
C ALA A 176 13.71 -15.88 0.30
N ALA A 177 14.36 -15.81 1.46
CA ALA A 177 13.70 -15.89 2.77
C ALA A 177 12.66 -14.78 2.95
N SER A 178 13.03 -13.55 2.60
CA SER A 178 12.16 -12.39 2.63
C SER A 178 10.92 -12.55 1.76
N LEU A 179 11.10 -13.03 0.53
CA LEU A 179 10.01 -13.29 -0.39
C LEU A 179 9.06 -14.38 0.12
N ILE A 180 9.63 -15.48 0.64
CA ILE A 180 8.83 -16.60 1.16
C ILE A 180 7.97 -16.14 2.34
N ILE A 181 8.53 -15.41 3.30
CA ILE A 181 7.77 -14.97 4.48
C ILE A 181 6.72 -13.92 4.12
N LEU A 182 7.03 -13.00 3.21
CA LEU A 182 6.06 -12.03 2.72
C LEU A 182 4.88 -12.68 2.01
N CYS A 183 5.13 -13.67 1.16
CA CYS A 183 4.05 -14.44 0.54
C CYS A 183 3.28 -15.30 1.56
N ALA A 184 3.98 -15.90 2.53
CA ALA A 184 3.33 -16.69 3.57
C ALA A 184 2.45 -15.85 4.51
N TYR A 185 2.76 -14.56 4.67
CA TYR A 185 2.04 -13.71 5.61
C TYR A 185 0.53 -13.62 5.30
N PRO A 186 0.07 -13.15 4.13
CA PRO A 186 -1.36 -13.00 3.84
C PRO A 186 -2.08 -14.33 3.60
N PHE A 187 -1.39 -15.40 3.14
CA PHE A 187 -2.03 -16.66 2.79
C PHE A 187 -2.02 -17.69 3.93
N ILE A 188 -1.05 -17.63 4.83
CA ILE A 188 -0.85 -18.65 5.86
C ILE A 188 -0.90 -18.02 7.26
N ILE A 189 -0.11 -16.95 7.52
CA ILE A 189 0.05 -16.42 8.88
C ILE A 189 -1.21 -15.65 9.29
N GLU A 190 -1.57 -14.62 8.54
CA GLU A 190 -2.70 -13.75 8.86
C GLU A 190 -4.05 -14.48 9.00
N PRO A 191 -4.45 -15.43 8.11
CA PRO A 191 -5.73 -16.12 8.24
C PRO A 191 -5.80 -17.14 9.38
N ASN A 192 -4.65 -17.57 9.94
CA ASN A 192 -4.59 -18.66 10.91
C ASN A 192 -4.08 -18.25 12.29
N THR A 193 -3.54 -17.03 12.46
CA THR A 193 -2.94 -16.59 13.72
C THR A 193 -3.44 -15.21 14.13
N ARG A 194 -3.57 -15.00 15.44
CA ARG A 194 -3.90 -13.71 16.04
C ARG A 194 -2.65 -12.84 16.15
N LEU A 195 -2.77 -11.52 16.13
CA LEU A 195 -1.66 -10.58 16.20
C LEU A 195 -0.81 -10.76 17.48
N GLY A 196 -1.42 -10.97 18.64
CA GLY A 196 -0.70 -11.28 19.88
C GLY A 196 0.13 -12.55 19.77
N GLY A 197 -0.40 -13.61 19.12
CA GLY A 197 0.36 -14.82 18.83
C GLY A 197 1.52 -14.60 17.86
N GLN A 198 1.32 -13.72 16.87
CA GLN A 198 2.37 -13.35 15.91
C GLN A 198 3.52 -12.60 16.60
N THR A 199 3.23 -11.58 17.44
CA THR A 199 4.25 -10.80 18.16
C THR A 199 5.02 -11.67 19.15
N PHE A 200 4.36 -12.61 19.83
CA PHE A 200 5.00 -13.58 20.71
C PHE A 200 5.91 -14.55 19.95
N SER A 201 5.45 -15.10 18.83
CA SER A 201 6.25 -15.97 17.96
C SER A 201 7.45 -15.24 17.37
N TRP A 202 7.27 -13.96 17.02
CA TRP A 202 8.36 -13.10 16.56
C TRP A 202 9.42 -12.88 17.64
N MET A 203 9.02 -12.68 18.90
CA MET A 203 9.93 -12.57 20.04
C MET A 203 10.76 -13.84 20.22
N ILE A 204 10.14 -15.03 20.12
CA ILE A 204 10.85 -16.31 20.18
C ILE A 204 11.85 -16.43 19.02
N GLY A 205 11.43 -16.05 17.80
CA GLY A 205 12.31 -16.00 16.63
C GLY A 205 13.51 -15.07 16.83
N TYR A 206 13.29 -13.90 17.44
CA TYR A 206 14.34 -12.92 17.75
C TYR A 206 15.34 -13.47 18.79
N ALA A 207 14.85 -14.17 19.82
CA ALA A 207 15.70 -14.86 20.79
C ALA A 207 16.53 -15.97 20.12
N SER A 208 15.90 -16.76 19.25
CA SER A 208 16.59 -17.80 18.47
C SER A 208 17.67 -17.21 17.55
N LEU A 209 17.42 -16.03 16.97
CA LEU A 209 18.42 -15.33 16.17
C LEU A 209 19.65 -14.92 16.99
N LEU A 210 19.47 -14.39 18.19
CA LEU A 210 20.60 -14.04 19.06
C LEU A 210 21.47 -15.27 19.36
N VAL A 211 20.86 -16.44 19.65
CA VAL A 211 21.58 -17.71 19.83
C VAL A 211 22.32 -18.10 18.57
N MET A 212 21.68 -17.99 17.39
CA MET A 212 22.31 -18.30 16.10
C MET A 212 23.45 -17.35 15.75
N LEU A 213 23.33 -16.06 16.09
CA LEU A 213 24.43 -15.07 15.94
C LEU A 213 25.63 -15.44 16.80
N CYS A 214 25.41 -15.80 18.08
CA CYS A 214 26.47 -16.25 18.96
C CYS A 214 27.16 -17.54 18.46
N LEU A 215 26.37 -18.49 17.93
CA LEU A 215 26.91 -19.70 17.33
C LEU A 215 27.73 -19.39 16.07
N THR A 216 27.22 -18.54 15.19
CA THR A 216 27.92 -18.09 13.99
C THR A 216 29.23 -17.38 14.33
N ALA A 217 29.20 -16.50 15.32
CA ALA A 217 30.40 -15.82 15.83
C ALA A 217 31.44 -16.80 16.41
N PHE A 218 31.00 -17.80 17.16
CA PHE A 218 31.87 -18.85 17.68
C PHE A 218 32.55 -19.66 16.56
N VAL A 219 31.79 -20.05 15.56
CA VAL A 219 32.31 -20.78 14.38
C VAL A 219 33.26 -19.89 13.57
N LEU A 220 32.91 -18.60 13.36
CA LEU A 220 33.76 -17.62 12.70
C LEU A 220 35.12 -17.52 13.39
N MET A 221 35.15 -17.36 14.73
CA MET A 221 36.39 -17.22 15.48
C MET A 221 37.31 -18.43 15.37
N ARG A 222 36.75 -19.61 15.06
CA ARG A 222 37.54 -20.85 14.83
C ARG A 222 37.99 -21.00 13.36
N ARG A 223 37.48 -20.17 12.46
CA ARG A 223 37.66 -20.30 10.99
C ARG A 223 38.15 -19.02 10.34
N LEU A 224 38.65 -18.05 11.12
CA LEU A 224 39.31 -16.87 10.56
C LEU A 224 40.50 -17.33 9.71
N ALA A 225 40.57 -16.88 8.49
CA ALA A 225 41.74 -17.08 7.64
C ALA A 225 42.96 -16.42 8.28
N PRO A 226 44.17 -17.02 8.18
CA PRO A 226 45.39 -16.34 8.58
C PRO A 226 45.48 -14.99 7.88
N VAL A 227 45.74 -13.92 8.61
CA VAL A 227 45.92 -12.58 8.04
C VAL A 227 47.10 -12.64 7.07
N SER A 228 46.81 -12.67 5.77
CA SER A 228 47.85 -12.47 4.76
C SER A 228 48.25 -11.02 4.81
N GLU A 229 49.54 -10.72 4.94
CA GLU A 229 50.13 -9.38 4.96
C GLU A 229 49.88 -8.54 3.66
N ASN A 230 49.14 -9.10 2.71
CA ASN A 230 48.76 -8.43 1.43
C ASN A 230 47.57 -7.47 1.55
N ILE A 231 47.27 -6.90 2.74
CA ILE A 231 46.20 -5.90 2.92
C ILE A 231 46.51 -4.59 2.16
N GLU A 232 47.76 -4.29 1.87
CA GLU A 232 48.14 -3.07 1.10
C GLU A 232 47.83 -3.15 -0.41
N ALA A 233 47.73 -4.32 -1.01
CA ALA A 233 47.45 -4.48 -2.44
C ALA A 233 45.97 -4.29 -2.83
N VAL A 234 45.01 -4.36 -1.87
CA VAL A 234 43.58 -4.21 -2.11
C VAL A 234 43.11 -2.74 -2.10
N GLN A 235 43.98 -1.81 -1.69
CA GLN A 235 43.62 -0.38 -1.61
C GLN A 235 43.70 0.41 -2.95
N SER A 236 44.06 -0.22 -4.07
CA SER A 236 44.20 0.48 -5.35
C SER A 236 43.08 0.20 -6.36
N GLU A 237 41.95 -0.44 -5.95
CA GLU A 237 40.80 -0.44 -6.83
C GLU A 237 40.16 0.95 -6.88
N THR A 238 40.07 1.49 -8.09
CA THR A 238 39.49 2.78 -8.39
C THR A 238 38.12 2.91 -7.76
N LEU A 239 38.01 3.71 -6.70
CA LEU A 239 36.75 4.10 -6.08
C LEU A 239 35.78 4.55 -7.18
N ALA A 240 34.58 4.00 -7.21
CA ALA A 240 33.57 4.39 -8.19
C ALA A 240 33.41 5.91 -8.20
N GLY A 241 33.50 6.53 -9.39
CA GLY A 241 33.32 7.96 -9.52
C GLY A 241 31.92 8.41 -9.09
N TRP A 242 31.78 9.68 -8.69
CA TRP A 242 30.50 10.22 -8.18
C TRP A 242 29.32 9.99 -9.16
N LYS A 243 29.58 10.02 -10.49
CA LYS A 243 28.54 9.76 -11.52
C LYS A 243 28.01 8.34 -11.46
N GLN A 244 28.87 7.36 -11.18
CA GLN A 244 28.48 5.97 -11.04
C GLN A 244 27.71 5.75 -9.74
N LYS A 245 28.12 6.38 -8.63
CA LYS A 245 27.42 6.35 -7.34
C LYS A 245 26.01 6.96 -7.47
N ALA A 246 25.90 8.12 -8.10
CA ALA A 246 24.62 8.76 -8.38
C ALA A 246 23.72 7.89 -9.28
N PHE A 247 24.30 7.16 -10.22
CA PHE A 247 23.56 6.25 -11.09
C PHE A 247 23.06 5.02 -10.33
N TRP A 248 23.81 4.46 -9.38
CA TRP A 248 23.33 3.40 -8.50
C TRP A 248 22.16 3.86 -7.64
N ILE A 249 22.25 5.07 -7.05
CA ILE A 249 21.13 5.66 -6.29
C ILE A 249 19.91 5.80 -7.17
N PHE A 250 20.05 6.31 -8.40
CA PHE A 250 18.95 6.48 -9.34
C PHE A 250 18.28 5.12 -9.71
N LEU A 251 19.09 4.09 -9.99
CA LEU A 251 18.60 2.75 -10.32
C LEU A 251 17.86 2.06 -9.16
N ALA A 252 18.14 2.44 -7.93
CA ALA A 252 17.41 1.95 -6.74
C ALA A 252 16.21 2.84 -6.39
N PHE A 253 16.28 4.14 -6.63
CA PHE A 253 15.20 5.11 -6.43
C PHE A 253 13.97 4.78 -7.28
N VAL A 254 14.15 4.55 -8.57
CA VAL A 254 13.05 4.31 -9.52
C VAL A 254 12.16 3.13 -9.09
N PRO A 255 12.69 1.90 -8.85
CA PRO A 255 11.88 0.77 -8.42
C PRO A 255 11.17 1.01 -7.07
N SER A 256 11.86 1.64 -6.12
CA SER A 256 11.29 1.93 -4.79
C SER A 256 10.14 2.93 -4.88
N SER A 257 10.30 3.99 -5.66
CA SER A 257 9.25 4.99 -5.84
C SER A 257 8.05 4.42 -6.62
N LEU A 258 8.28 3.66 -7.70
CA LEU A 258 7.20 3.00 -8.45
C LEU A 258 6.45 1.98 -7.59
N MET A 259 7.14 1.26 -6.70
CA MET A 259 6.52 0.31 -5.76
C MET A 259 5.47 1.02 -4.90
N LEU A 260 5.84 2.13 -4.28
CA LEU A 260 4.92 2.88 -3.42
C LEU A 260 3.81 3.56 -4.23
N GLY A 261 4.11 4.06 -5.43
CA GLY A 261 3.10 4.63 -6.32
C GLY A 261 2.03 3.62 -6.73
N VAL A 262 2.43 2.39 -7.11
CA VAL A 262 1.48 1.29 -7.41
C VAL A 262 0.71 0.88 -6.16
N THR A 263 1.37 0.82 -5.00
CA THR A 263 0.71 0.50 -3.73
C THR A 263 -0.36 1.53 -3.40
N SER A 264 -0.06 2.82 -3.51
CA SER A 264 -1.02 3.91 -3.31
C SER A 264 -2.21 3.80 -4.26
N PHE A 265 -1.95 3.52 -5.54
CA PHE A 265 -3.03 3.30 -6.52
C PHE A 265 -3.94 2.14 -6.13
N MET A 266 -3.37 1.00 -5.74
CA MET A 266 -4.15 -0.19 -5.36
C MET A 266 -4.97 0.05 -4.08
N THR A 267 -4.35 0.66 -3.07
CA THR A 267 -5.01 0.90 -1.78
C THR A 267 -6.12 1.95 -1.88
N ASN A 268 -5.93 2.99 -2.68
CA ASN A 268 -6.95 4.01 -2.89
C ASN A 268 -8.14 3.52 -3.71
N ASN A 269 -7.99 2.44 -4.50
CA ASN A 269 -9.06 1.94 -5.36
C ASN A 269 -9.74 0.67 -4.84
N ILE A 270 -9.11 -0.06 -3.90
CA ILE A 270 -9.66 -1.33 -3.40
C ILE A 270 -9.87 -1.28 -1.89
N ALA A 271 -8.77 -1.31 -1.11
CA ALA A 271 -8.77 -1.32 0.35
C ALA A 271 -7.36 -1.14 0.93
N SER A 272 -7.24 -0.57 2.12
CA SER A 272 -5.98 -0.46 2.84
C SER A 272 -5.71 -1.71 3.67
N THR A 273 -5.00 -2.69 3.09
CA THR A 273 -4.78 -4.00 3.72
C THR A 273 -3.42 -4.60 3.44
N PRO A 274 -2.87 -5.40 4.37
CA PRO A 274 -1.57 -6.04 4.19
C PRO A 274 -1.47 -6.87 2.91
N PHE A 275 -2.53 -7.56 2.51
CA PHE A 275 -2.57 -8.36 1.29
C PHE A 275 -2.18 -7.54 0.05
N LEU A 276 -2.74 -6.34 -0.10
CA LEU A 276 -2.47 -5.48 -1.26
C LEU A 276 -1.09 -4.80 -1.18
N TRP A 277 -0.59 -4.50 0.01
CA TRP A 277 0.73 -3.90 0.20
C TRP A 277 1.87 -4.88 -0.10
N ILE A 278 1.67 -6.14 0.25
CA ILE A 278 2.68 -7.19 0.09
C ILE A 278 2.93 -7.50 -1.39
N MET A 279 1.94 -7.41 -2.27
CA MET A 279 2.09 -7.77 -3.68
C MET A 279 3.20 -6.95 -4.40
N PRO A 280 3.19 -5.60 -4.37
CA PRO A 280 4.28 -4.82 -4.96
C PRO A 280 5.63 -5.07 -4.29
N LEU A 281 5.68 -5.21 -2.97
CA LEU A 281 6.91 -5.48 -2.23
C LEU A 281 7.49 -6.88 -2.56
N ALA A 282 6.64 -7.90 -2.69
CA ALA A 282 7.08 -9.23 -3.10
C ALA A 282 7.64 -9.24 -4.53
N LEU A 283 7.01 -8.54 -5.46
CA LEU A 283 7.52 -8.34 -6.81
C LEU A 283 8.86 -7.59 -6.82
N TYR A 284 9.02 -6.58 -5.96
CA TYR A 284 10.29 -5.88 -5.77
C TYR A 284 11.41 -6.85 -5.37
N LEU A 285 11.19 -7.67 -4.35
CA LEU A 285 12.17 -8.66 -3.90
C LEU A 285 12.42 -9.75 -4.94
N LEU A 286 11.38 -10.16 -5.67
CA LEU A 286 11.51 -11.15 -6.73
C LEU A 286 12.48 -10.67 -7.83
N THR A 287 12.49 -9.38 -8.16
CA THR A 287 13.46 -8.85 -9.13
C THR A 287 14.90 -9.05 -8.65
N PHE A 288 15.20 -8.83 -7.35
CA PHE A 288 16.52 -9.10 -6.79
C PHE A 288 16.88 -10.58 -6.83
N VAL A 289 15.95 -11.47 -6.50
CA VAL A 289 16.18 -12.93 -6.58
C VAL A 289 16.55 -13.34 -8.00
N ILE A 290 15.86 -12.80 -9.00
CA ILE A 290 16.07 -13.10 -10.41
C ILE A 290 17.44 -12.63 -10.91
N VAL A 291 17.84 -11.40 -10.57
CA VAL A 291 19.05 -10.77 -11.15
C VAL A 291 20.32 -11.06 -10.37
N PHE A 292 20.23 -11.26 -9.03
CA PHE A 292 21.40 -11.58 -8.18
C PHE A 292 21.65 -13.07 -8.02
N ALA A 293 20.88 -13.93 -8.69
CA ALA A 293 21.15 -15.37 -8.73
C ALA A 293 22.54 -15.67 -9.32
N ARG A 294 23.19 -16.78 -8.91
CA ARG A 294 24.49 -17.21 -9.48
C ARG A 294 24.47 -17.31 -11.00
N LYS A 295 23.32 -17.68 -11.58
CA LYS A 295 23.04 -17.61 -13.02
C LYS A 295 21.83 -16.71 -13.19
N PRO A 296 22.00 -15.41 -13.53
CA PRO A 296 20.89 -14.49 -13.69
C PRO A 296 19.90 -15.00 -14.73
N MET A 297 18.62 -15.07 -14.37
CA MET A 297 17.54 -15.48 -15.28
C MET A 297 17.13 -14.35 -16.24
N ALA A 298 17.48 -13.10 -15.90
CA ALA A 298 17.22 -11.93 -16.73
C ALA A 298 18.46 -11.03 -16.78
N THR A 299 18.78 -10.52 -17.97
CA THR A 299 19.88 -9.58 -18.21
C THR A 299 19.32 -8.27 -18.75
N ALA A 300 20.02 -7.15 -18.52
CA ALA A 300 19.62 -5.86 -19.06
C ALA A 300 19.53 -5.87 -20.59
N GLN A 301 20.46 -6.56 -21.27
CA GLN A 301 20.43 -6.71 -22.72
C GLN A 301 19.17 -7.47 -23.21
N GLY A 302 18.79 -8.57 -22.53
CA GLY A 302 17.57 -9.32 -22.87
C GLY A 302 16.30 -8.50 -22.72
N LEU A 303 16.21 -7.70 -21.65
CA LEU A 303 15.05 -6.86 -21.36
C LEU A 303 15.00 -5.57 -22.21
N SER A 304 16.12 -5.12 -22.76
CA SER A 304 16.23 -3.83 -23.43
C SER A 304 15.28 -3.63 -24.62
N LYS A 305 14.95 -4.71 -25.34
CA LYS A 305 14.01 -4.66 -26.48
C LYS A 305 12.55 -4.49 -26.04
N LEU A 306 12.18 -5.07 -24.89
CA LEU A 306 10.82 -5.00 -24.34
C LEU A 306 10.59 -3.70 -23.58
N PHE A 307 11.64 -3.15 -22.98
CA PHE A 307 11.57 -2.01 -22.06
C PHE A 307 10.82 -0.78 -22.58
N PRO A 308 11.02 -0.28 -23.83
CA PRO A 308 10.26 0.84 -24.37
C PRO A 308 8.75 0.60 -24.39
N TRP A 309 8.33 -0.61 -24.76
CA TRP A 309 6.91 -0.98 -24.84
C TRP A 309 6.26 -1.07 -23.47
N VAL A 310 7.01 -1.55 -22.48
CA VAL A 310 6.56 -1.58 -21.08
C VAL A 310 6.32 -0.18 -20.54
N VAL A 311 7.21 0.77 -20.83
CA VAL A 311 7.03 2.16 -20.39
C VAL A 311 5.82 2.81 -21.05
N ILE A 312 5.61 2.56 -22.34
CA ILE A 312 4.42 3.04 -23.07
C ILE A 312 3.15 2.45 -22.46
N ALA A 313 3.12 1.14 -22.23
CA ALA A 313 1.99 0.49 -21.57
C ALA A 313 1.70 1.12 -20.20
N GLY A 314 2.74 1.47 -19.43
CA GLY A 314 2.59 2.18 -18.17
C GLY A 314 1.90 3.53 -18.32
N PHE A 315 2.30 4.35 -19.27
CA PHE A 315 1.62 5.62 -19.55
C PHE A 315 0.16 5.42 -19.97
N LEU A 316 -0.12 4.44 -20.83
CA LEU A 316 -1.49 4.17 -21.30
C LEU A 316 -2.40 3.66 -20.17
N LEU A 317 -1.89 2.88 -19.24
CA LEU A 317 -2.67 2.35 -18.11
C LEU A 317 -3.04 3.42 -17.06
N ILE A 318 -2.26 4.50 -16.99
CA ILE A 318 -2.50 5.61 -16.03
C ILE A 318 -3.39 6.69 -16.66
N ALA A 319 -3.54 6.65 -17.98
CA ALA A 319 -4.39 7.59 -18.69
C ALA A 319 -5.76 7.71 -18.01
N PRO A 320 -6.29 8.92 -17.83
CA PRO A 320 -7.65 9.12 -17.31
C PRO A 320 -8.68 8.38 -18.16
N ASN A 321 -9.72 7.89 -17.48
CA ASN A 321 -10.83 7.21 -18.13
C ASN A 321 -11.73 8.25 -18.82
N TYR A 322 -11.46 8.56 -20.08
CA TYR A 322 -12.39 9.33 -20.88
C TYR A 322 -13.11 8.39 -21.85
N PRO A 323 -14.44 8.40 -21.87
CA PRO A 323 -15.18 7.71 -22.91
C PRO A 323 -14.80 8.35 -24.26
N ILE A 324 -14.38 7.54 -25.21
CA ILE A 324 -14.18 8.01 -26.58
C ILE A 324 -15.53 7.90 -27.29
N GLY A 325 -16.15 9.03 -27.55
CA GLY A 325 -17.34 9.12 -28.43
C GLY A 325 -16.92 8.87 -29.87
N PHE A 326 -17.28 7.75 -30.46
CA PHE A 326 -17.13 7.50 -31.88
C PHE A 326 -18.49 7.03 -32.48
N ALA A 327 -19.02 7.78 -33.43
CA ALA A 327 -20.26 7.45 -34.12
C ALA A 327 -21.48 7.20 -33.20
N GLY A 328 -21.58 7.91 -32.06
CA GLY A 328 -22.68 7.77 -31.10
C GLY A 328 -22.49 6.64 -30.08
N TYR A 329 -21.33 5.96 -30.08
CA TYR A 329 -20.95 4.97 -29.07
C TYR A 329 -19.88 5.54 -28.16
N GLU A 330 -20.09 5.45 -26.86
CA GLU A 330 -19.06 5.73 -25.86
C GLU A 330 -18.23 4.46 -25.60
N ILE A 331 -16.96 4.49 -26.02
CA ILE A 331 -16.01 3.41 -25.75
C ILE A 331 -15.22 3.77 -24.51
N ASN A 332 -15.46 3.05 -23.42
CA ASN A 332 -14.63 3.17 -22.22
C ASN A 332 -13.26 2.53 -22.49
N THR A 333 -12.21 3.35 -22.60
CA THR A 333 -10.86 2.90 -22.96
C THR A 333 -10.06 2.34 -21.78
N SER A 334 -10.55 2.50 -20.54
CA SER A 334 -9.87 1.97 -19.37
C SER A 334 -10.23 0.52 -19.13
N PRO A 335 -9.26 -0.37 -18.97
CA PRO A 335 -9.54 -1.73 -18.55
C PRO A 335 -10.21 -1.75 -17.17
N PRO A 336 -11.12 -2.70 -16.92
CA PRO A 336 -11.74 -2.83 -15.61
C PRO A 336 -10.67 -3.02 -14.53
N PRO A 337 -10.91 -2.60 -13.27
CA PRO A 337 -9.93 -2.65 -12.20
C PRO A 337 -9.26 -4.02 -12.01
N ILE A 338 -10.02 -5.10 -12.20
CA ILE A 338 -9.52 -6.48 -12.13
C ILE A 338 -8.42 -6.79 -13.15
N LEU A 339 -8.42 -6.13 -14.31
CA LEU A 339 -7.39 -6.27 -15.33
C LEU A 339 -6.33 -5.19 -15.23
N LYS A 340 -6.71 -3.97 -14.85
CA LYS A 340 -5.81 -2.82 -14.73
C LYS A 340 -4.71 -3.06 -13.69
N ILE A 341 -5.06 -3.65 -12.53
CA ILE A 341 -4.12 -3.91 -11.43
C ILE A 341 -3.03 -4.89 -11.84
N PRO A 342 -3.32 -6.11 -12.34
CA PRO A 342 -2.27 -7.03 -12.81
C PRO A 342 -1.38 -6.45 -13.91
N LEU A 343 -1.95 -5.67 -14.83
CA LEU A 343 -1.18 -5.00 -15.87
C LEU A 343 -0.23 -3.94 -15.29
N LEU A 344 -0.69 -3.14 -14.34
CA LEU A 344 0.12 -2.12 -13.67
C LEU A 344 1.25 -2.75 -12.85
N LEU A 345 0.96 -3.85 -12.12
CA LEU A 345 1.96 -4.64 -11.41
C LEU A 345 2.99 -5.24 -12.36
N THR A 346 2.58 -5.69 -13.56
CA THR A 346 3.47 -6.21 -14.59
C THR A 346 4.41 -5.13 -15.12
N VAL A 347 3.87 -3.95 -15.42
CA VAL A 347 4.68 -2.78 -15.86
C VAL A 347 5.70 -2.42 -14.78
N TYR A 348 5.26 -2.25 -13.56
CA TYR A 348 6.12 -1.98 -12.41
C TYR A 348 7.22 -3.03 -12.27
N PHE A 349 6.86 -4.33 -12.30
CA PHE A 349 7.80 -5.44 -12.17
C PHE A 349 8.87 -5.42 -13.26
N LEU A 350 8.48 -5.25 -14.52
CA LEU A 350 9.40 -5.27 -15.66
C LEU A 350 10.35 -4.06 -15.65
N ILE A 351 9.88 -2.87 -15.28
CA ILE A 351 10.73 -1.69 -15.13
C ILE A 351 11.73 -1.90 -13.98
N SER A 352 11.27 -2.38 -12.84
CA SER A 352 12.11 -2.68 -11.68
C SER A 352 13.15 -3.76 -12.00
N LEU A 353 12.74 -4.81 -12.70
CA LEU A 353 13.63 -5.88 -13.16
C LEU A 353 14.74 -5.34 -14.07
N TYR A 354 14.39 -4.43 -14.98
CA TYR A 354 15.36 -3.78 -15.86
C TYR A 354 16.36 -2.90 -15.09
N CYS A 355 15.86 -2.07 -14.16
CA CYS A 355 16.73 -1.24 -13.32
C CYS A 355 17.71 -2.07 -12.49
N HIS A 356 17.22 -3.15 -11.87
CA HIS A 356 18.04 -4.03 -11.06
C HIS A 356 19.00 -4.89 -11.91
N ALA A 357 18.63 -5.27 -13.12
CA ALA A 357 19.57 -5.94 -14.06
C ALA A 357 20.76 -5.03 -14.43
N ILE A 358 20.51 -3.74 -14.73
CA ILE A 358 21.58 -2.77 -14.97
C ILE A 358 22.43 -2.58 -13.70
N LEU A 359 21.81 -2.54 -12.53
CA LEU A 359 22.50 -2.38 -11.25
C LEU A 359 23.49 -3.52 -11.00
N VAL A 360 23.08 -4.78 -11.27
CA VAL A 360 23.93 -5.97 -11.13
C VAL A 360 25.09 -5.96 -12.11
N GLU A 361 24.86 -5.57 -13.38
CA GLU A 361 25.93 -5.47 -14.40
C GLU A 361 27.00 -4.43 -14.02
N LYS A 362 26.61 -3.41 -13.22
CA LYS A 362 27.51 -2.30 -12.80
C LYS A 362 27.94 -2.40 -11.33
N ARG A 363 27.75 -3.54 -10.69
CA ARG A 363 28.15 -3.76 -9.29
C ARG A 363 29.68 -3.74 -9.15
N PRO A 364 30.22 -3.26 -8.01
CA PRO A 364 31.66 -3.31 -7.71
C PRO A 364 32.10 -4.74 -7.33
N ALA A 365 33.42 -4.94 -7.22
CA ALA A 365 34.00 -6.12 -6.59
C ALA A 365 33.63 -6.22 -5.10
N ALA A 366 33.94 -7.35 -4.46
CA ALA A 366 33.60 -7.60 -3.04
C ALA A 366 34.14 -6.55 -2.06
N SER A 367 35.25 -5.87 -2.38
CA SER A 367 35.82 -4.77 -1.59
C SER A 367 34.87 -3.56 -1.48
N GLY A 368 34.10 -3.25 -2.51
CA GLY A 368 33.14 -2.15 -2.58
C GLY A 368 31.70 -2.50 -2.14
N LEU A 369 31.48 -3.72 -1.65
CA LEU A 369 30.15 -4.29 -1.37
C LEU A 369 29.31 -3.43 -0.41
N THR A 370 29.89 -3.03 0.72
CA THR A 370 29.14 -2.31 1.75
C THR A 370 28.77 -0.90 1.31
N GLU A 371 29.66 -0.20 0.59
CA GLU A 371 29.34 1.10 0.01
C GLU A 371 28.21 1.00 -1.04
N PHE A 372 28.27 -0.02 -1.88
CA PHE A 372 27.24 -0.29 -2.88
C PHE A 372 25.86 -0.51 -2.24
N TYR A 373 25.76 -1.30 -1.17
CA TYR A 373 24.52 -1.52 -0.45
C TYR A 373 24.00 -0.26 0.24
N ILE A 374 24.89 0.57 0.81
CA ILE A 374 24.49 1.88 1.35
C ILE A 374 23.86 2.75 0.27
N LEU A 375 24.51 2.87 -0.91
CA LEU A 375 24.01 3.69 -2.01
C LEU A 375 22.69 3.18 -2.59
N MET A 376 22.51 1.86 -2.66
CA MET A 376 21.22 1.25 -3.02
C MET A 376 20.13 1.58 -1.99
N SER A 377 20.46 1.46 -0.70
CA SER A 377 19.54 1.81 0.38
C SER A 377 19.18 3.31 0.36
N VAL A 378 20.15 4.19 0.09
CA VAL A 378 19.87 5.61 -0.09
C VAL A 378 18.87 5.84 -1.21
N GLY A 379 19.04 5.18 -2.37
CA GLY A 379 18.06 5.24 -3.46
C GLY A 379 16.68 4.78 -3.03
N GLY A 380 16.60 3.65 -2.30
CA GLY A 380 15.36 3.13 -1.74
C GLY A 380 14.65 4.13 -0.81
N VAL A 381 15.39 4.67 0.17
CA VAL A 381 14.87 5.69 1.12
C VAL A 381 14.40 6.94 0.38
N LEU A 382 15.16 7.43 -0.60
CA LEU A 382 14.76 8.60 -1.38
C LEU A 382 13.47 8.36 -2.15
N GLY A 383 13.25 7.15 -2.70
CA GLY A 383 11.98 6.76 -3.32
C GLY A 383 10.83 6.76 -2.33
N GLY A 384 11.05 6.24 -1.13
CA GLY A 384 10.09 6.27 -0.04
C GLY A 384 9.74 7.67 0.42
N VAL A 385 10.74 8.48 0.75
CA VAL A 385 10.60 9.89 1.16
C VAL A 385 9.85 10.71 0.10
N PHE A 386 10.19 10.52 -1.18
CA PHE A 386 9.49 11.20 -2.26
C PHE A 386 8.01 10.89 -2.27
N ASN A 387 7.61 9.62 -2.19
CA ASN A 387 6.20 9.22 -2.28
C ASN A 387 5.39 9.49 -0.99
N ALA A 388 5.98 9.29 0.20
CA ALA A 388 5.23 9.37 1.45
C ALA A 388 5.32 10.73 2.14
N LEU A 389 6.39 11.51 1.93
CA LEU A 389 6.61 12.77 2.62
C LEU A 389 6.54 13.99 1.68
N ILE A 390 7.13 13.89 0.49
CA ILE A 390 7.26 15.04 -0.43
C ILE A 390 6.03 15.15 -1.32
N ALA A 391 5.65 14.08 -2.02
CA ALA A 391 4.57 14.11 -2.99
C ALA A 391 3.22 14.51 -2.39
N PRO A 392 2.80 14.03 -1.19
CA PRO A 392 1.53 14.45 -0.59
C PRO A 392 1.47 15.93 -0.19
N VAL A 393 2.62 16.57 0.00
CA VAL A 393 2.69 18.01 0.34
C VAL A 393 2.68 18.90 -0.91
N ILE A 394 3.29 18.42 -1.99
CA ILE A 394 3.45 19.22 -3.21
C ILE A 394 2.28 19.02 -4.18
N PHE A 395 1.70 17.82 -4.23
CA PHE A 395 0.70 17.45 -5.21
C PHE A 395 -0.66 17.19 -4.56
N ASN A 396 -1.69 17.71 -5.19
CA ASN A 396 -3.10 17.46 -4.85
C ASN A 396 -3.69 16.20 -5.51
N ALA A 397 -2.86 15.44 -6.26
CA ALA A 397 -3.21 14.16 -6.88
C ALA A 397 -1.98 13.24 -6.93
N VAL A 398 -2.12 12.00 -7.41
CA VAL A 398 -1.03 10.99 -7.47
C VAL A 398 -0.18 11.16 -8.73
N TYR A 399 0.61 12.23 -8.82
CA TYR A 399 1.51 12.47 -9.96
C TYR A 399 2.86 11.78 -9.82
N GLU A 400 3.25 11.37 -8.61
CA GLU A 400 4.54 10.78 -8.32
C GLU A 400 4.84 9.55 -9.17
N PHE A 401 3.83 8.71 -9.43
CA PHE A 401 4.00 7.53 -10.29
C PHE A 401 4.31 7.92 -11.74
N LEU A 402 3.56 8.89 -12.28
CA LEU A 402 3.75 9.38 -13.65
C LEU A 402 5.12 10.07 -13.82
N LEU A 403 5.53 10.87 -12.84
CA LEU A 403 6.82 11.56 -12.84
C LEU A 403 7.99 10.57 -12.83
N VAL A 404 7.91 9.53 -11.99
CA VAL A 404 8.97 8.51 -11.92
C VAL A 404 8.97 7.66 -13.19
N LEU A 405 7.81 7.34 -13.75
CA LEU A 405 7.71 6.67 -15.06
C LEU A 405 8.38 7.51 -16.17
N ALA A 406 8.21 8.84 -16.14
CA ALA A 406 8.90 9.73 -17.07
C ALA A 406 10.42 9.79 -16.82
N LEU A 407 10.89 9.71 -15.55
CA LEU A 407 12.33 9.61 -15.23
C LEU A 407 12.99 8.36 -15.83
N VAL A 408 12.23 7.29 -16.00
CA VAL A 408 12.72 6.05 -16.64
C VAL A 408 13.20 6.26 -18.07
N LEU A 409 12.70 7.29 -18.76
CA LEU A 409 13.14 7.69 -20.12
C LEU A 409 14.62 8.08 -20.18
N PHE A 410 15.23 8.42 -19.03
CA PHE A 410 16.70 8.69 -18.97
C PHE A 410 17.55 7.42 -18.99
N LEU A 411 16.97 6.24 -18.79
CA LEU A 411 17.66 4.96 -18.92
C LEU A 411 17.86 4.64 -20.40
N ARG A 412 19.12 4.33 -20.75
CA ARG A 412 19.45 3.88 -22.11
C ARG A 412 19.32 2.36 -22.20
N PRO A 413 18.73 1.82 -23.27
CA PRO A 413 18.79 0.38 -23.53
C PRO A 413 20.25 -0.08 -23.61
N THR A 414 20.60 -1.11 -22.84
CA THR A 414 21.95 -1.70 -22.86
C THR A 414 22.13 -2.64 -24.06
N GLY A 415 23.30 -2.62 -24.69
CA GLY A 415 23.63 -3.53 -25.80
C GLY A 415 22.95 -3.23 -27.14
N ILE A 416 22.26 -2.09 -27.26
CA ILE A 416 21.72 -1.59 -28.54
C ILE A 416 22.53 -0.37 -28.93
N GLU A 417 23.21 -0.43 -30.08
CA GLU A 417 23.77 0.76 -30.70
C GLU A 417 22.62 1.64 -31.15
N MET A 418 22.46 2.78 -30.47
CA MET A 418 21.44 3.75 -30.85
C MET A 418 21.91 4.51 -32.07
N PRO A 419 21.10 4.59 -33.16
CA PRO A 419 21.42 5.43 -34.29
C PRO A 419 21.69 6.86 -33.81
N LYS A 420 22.81 7.45 -34.22
CA LYS A 420 23.02 8.88 -34.03
C LYS A 420 21.84 9.61 -34.67
N ALA A 421 21.33 10.62 -34.00
CA ALA A 421 20.22 11.42 -34.51
C ALA A 421 20.62 12.10 -35.82
N GLY A 422 20.33 11.45 -36.92
CA GLY A 422 20.32 12.07 -38.25
C GLY A 422 18.96 12.79 -38.46
N ASP A 423 18.77 13.45 -39.59
CA ASP A 423 17.61 14.34 -39.83
C ASP A 423 16.20 13.71 -39.66
N LYS A 424 16.08 12.40 -39.81
CA LYS A 424 14.77 11.69 -39.72
C LYS A 424 14.17 11.51 -38.34
N PRO A 425 14.91 11.22 -37.25
CA PRO A 425 14.33 11.05 -35.92
C PRO A 425 13.75 12.33 -35.31
N TRP A 426 14.29 13.48 -35.71
CA TRP A 426 13.74 14.76 -35.29
C TRP A 426 12.34 15.01 -35.84
N ASN A 427 12.01 14.50 -37.01
CA ASN A 427 10.67 14.65 -37.59
C ASN A 427 9.61 13.91 -36.73
N LEU A 428 9.89 12.68 -36.24
CA LEU A 428 8.98 11.95 -35.36
C LEU A 428 8.81 12.66 -34.00
N PHE A 429 9.90 13.20 -33.46
CA PHE A 429 9.86 13.96 -32.21
C PHE A 429 9.01 15.24 -32.39
N PHE A 430 9.27 16.03 -33.43
CA PHE A 430 8.50 17.24 -33.71
C PHE A 430 7.04 16.94 -34.04
N ILE A 431 6.73 15.85 -34.73
CA ILE A 431 5.35 15.39 -34.95
C ILE A 431 4.65 15.13 -33.60
N GLY A 432 5.31 14.42 -32.66
CA GLY A 432 4.77 14.19 -31.32
C GLY A 432 4.54 15.48 -30.53
N VAL A 433 5.51 16.42 -30.56
CA VAL A 433 5.39 17.73 -29.89
C VAL A 433 4.29 18.59 -30.50
N ILE A 434 4.23 18.64 -31.83
CA ILE A 434 3.21 19.39 -32.56
C ILE A 434 1.82 18.80 -32.30
N ALA A 435 1.68 17.48 -32.35
CA ALA A 435 0.41 16.81 -32.03
C ALA A 435 -0.04 17.07 -30.59
N ALA A 436 0.88 17.05 -29.62
CA ALA A 436 0.60 17.40 -28.22
C ALA A 436 0.18 18.88 -28.07
N ALA A 437 0.86 19.79 -28.78
CA ALA A 437 0.54 21.22 -28.75
C ALA A 437 -0.81 21.54 -29.42
N ILE A 438 -1.10 20.89 -30.55
CA ILE A 438 -2.42 21.02 -31.24
C ILE A 438 -3.51 20.49 -30.33
N ASN A 439 -3.31 19.35 -29.69
CA ASN A 439 -4.28 18.77 -28.76
C ASN A 439 -4.50 19.69 -27.54
N ALA A 440 -3.45 20.20 -26.91
CA ALA A 440 -3.59 21.16 -25.81
C ALA A 440 -4.35 22.42 -26.25
N ALA A 441 -4.06 22.96 -27.43
CA ALA A 441 -4.78 24.10 -27.98
C ALA A 441 -6.27 23.78 -28.26
N PHE A 442 -6.57 22.57 -28.74
CA PHE A 442 -7.94 22.13 -29.01
C PHE A 442 -8.76 21.94 -27.75
N GLN A 443 -8.16 21.37 -26.71
CA GLN A 443 -8.78 21.25 -25.38
C GLN A 443 -9.08 22.60 -24.73
N LEU A 444 -8.15 23.56 -24.85
CA LEU A 444 -8.36 24.92 -24.34
C LEU A 444 -9.49 25.67 -25.06
N THR A 445 -9.81 25.30 -26.32
CA THR A 445 -10.77 26.03 -27.16
C THR A 445 -12.14 25.40 -27.16
N TYR A 446 -12.25 24.08 -27.12
CA TYR A 446 -13.49 23.33 -27.37
C TYR A 446 -13.92 22.39 -26.22
N GLY A 447 -13.15 22.28 -25.13
CA GLY A 447 -13.42 21.36 -24.01
C GLY A 447 -13.72 19.94 -24.52
N SER A 448 -13.03 18.95 -24.06
CA SER A 448 -13.30 17.51 -24.26
C SER A 448 -12.47 16.70 -25.27
N ASP A 449 -12.44 15.44 -25.03
CA ASP A 449 -12.32 14.17 -25.81
C ASP A 449 -11.03 13.85 -26.59
N PHE A 450 -10.02 14.70 -26.61
CA PHE A 450 -8.75 14.43 -27.32
C PHE A 450 -7.63 13.83 -26.47
N SER A 451 -7.93 13.33 -25.28
CA SER A 451 -6.96 12.71 -24.38
C SER A 451 -6.17 11.57 -25.04
N LEU A 452 -6.79 10.77 -25.93
CA LEU A 452 -6.12 9.69 -26.65
C LEU A 452 -4.99 10.21 -27.55
N VAL A 453 -5.20 11.32 -28.27
CA VAL A 453 -4.17 11.92 -29.14
C VAL A 453 -2.99 12.42 -28.31
N MET A 454 -3.24 12.96 -27.13
CA MET A 454 -2.18 13.39 -26.18
C MET A 454 -1.37 12.21 -25.68
N PHE A 455 -1.99 11.08 -25.33
CA PHE A 455 -1.30 9.86 -24.91
C PHE A 455 -0.51 9.22 -26.05
N ILE A 456 -1.06 9.16 -27.26
CA ILE A 456 -0.35 8.68 -28.45
C ILE A 456 0.87 9.59 -28.73
N SER A 457 0.71 10.90 -28.59
CA SER A 457 1.81 11.87 -28.76
C SER A 457 2.89 11.67 -27.72
N ALA A 458 2.52 11.51 -26.44
CA ALA A 458 3.46 11.22 -25.36
C ALA A 458 4.17 9.86 -25.58
N ALA A 459 3.45 8.84 -26.04
CA ALA A 459 4.03 7.56 -26.40
C ALA A 459 5.04 7.66 -27.55
N ILE A 460 4.73 8.42 -28.60
CA ILE A 460 5.64 8.67 -29.73
C ILE A 460 6.90 9.40 -29.27
N ILE A 461 6.76 10.41 -28.40
CA ILE A 461 7.87 11.14 -27.80
C ILE A 461 8.73 10.19 -26.96
N ALA A 462 8.11 9.36 -26.12
CA ALA A 462 8.80 8.38 -25.27
C ALA A 462 9.61 7.37 -26.12
N ILE A 463 8.99 6.79 -27.17
CA ILE A 463 9.65 5.87 -28.11
C ILE A 463 10.86 6.55 -28.77
N SER A 464 10.67 7.79 -29.23
CA SER A 464 11.75 8.55 -29.89
C SER A 464 12.93 8.77 -28.93
N CYS A 465 12.65 9.14 -27.66
CA CYS A 465 13.68 9.32 -26.63
C CYS A 465 14.45 8.05 -26.29
N MET A 466 13.79 6.89 -26.38
CA MET A 466 14.42 5.60 -26.08
C MET A 466 15.19 5.01 -27.28
N ARG A 467 14.80 5.35 -28.51
CA ARG A 467 15.41 4.80 -29.73
C ARG A 467 16.55 5.63 -30.29
N PHE A 468 16.62 6.93 -29.97
CA PHE A 468 17.62 7.82 -30.52
C PHE A 468 18.48 8.46 -29.44
N ASP A 469 19.78 8.67 -29.73
CA ASP A 469 20.70 9.31 -28.79
C ASP A 469 20.55 10.84 -28.83
N PHE A 470 19.57 11.35 -28.11
CA PHE A 470 19.35 12.77 -27.95
C PHE A 470 20.31 13.41 -26.93
N ASN A 471 20.63 14.70 -27.15
CA ASN A 471 21.40 15.52 -26.21
C ASN A 471 20.65 15.54 -24.83
N LYS A 472 21.41 15.59 -23.72
CA LYS A 472 20.86 15.63 -22.35
C LYS A 472 19.87 16.77 -22.13
N ILE A 473 20.17 17.97 -22.71
CA ILE A 473 19.29 19.15 -22.60
C ILE A 473 17.92 18.87 -23.21
N LEU A 474 17.91 18.20 -24.37
CA LEU A 474 16.65 17.84 -25.02
C LEU A 474 15.83 16.83 -24.21
N LYS A 475 16.47 15.81 -23.59
CA LYS A 475 15.79 14.85 -22.70
C LYS A 475 15.17 15.56 -21.49
N ILE A 476 15.88 16.53 -20.90
CA ILE A 476 15.34 17.37 -19.81
C ILE A 476 14.15 18.21 -20.32
N GLY A 477 14.27 18.80 -21.50
CA GLY A 477 13.17 19.55 -22.11
C GLY A 477 11.93 18.70 -22.38
N ILE A 478 12.11 17.46 -22.84
CA ILE A 478 11.03 16.50 -23.04
C ILE A 478 10.37 16.11 -21.73
N PHE A 479 11.17 15.79 -20.70
CA PHE A 479 10.66 15.49 -19.38
C PHE A 479 9.83 16.66 -18.82
N ALA A 480 10.38 17.87 -18.89
CA ALA A 480 9.69 19.09 -18.47
C ALA A 480 8.39 19.32 -19.26
N SER A 481 8.40 19.05 -20.58
CA SER A 481 7.22 19.18 -21.42
C SER A 481 6.14 18.15 -21.07
N LEU A 482 6.50 16.90 -20.84
CA LEU A 482 5.56 15.84 -20.43
C LEU A 482 4.96 16.13 -19.05
N ALA A 483 5.79 16.56 -18.10
CA ALA A 483 5.35 16.98 -16.78
C ALA A 483 4.41 18.21 -16.86
N LEU A 484 4.78 19.19 -17.65
CA LEU A 484 3.96 20.39 -17.87
C LEU A 484 2.63 20.06 -18.56
N VAL A 485 2.62 19.18 -19.56
CA VAL A 485 1.39 18.72 -20.22
C VAL A 485 0.49 18.00 -19.24
N ALA A 486 1.04 17.14 -18.36
CA ALA A 486 0.26 16.46 -17.32
C ALA A 486 -0.35 17.47 -16.32
N ILE A 487 0.41 18.48 -15.92
CA ILE A 487 -0.05 19.55 -15.01
C ILE A 487 -1.12 20.42 -15.68
N ILE A 488 -0.89 20.84 -16.94
CA ILE A 488 -1.84 21.64 -17.70
C ILE A 488 -3.16 20.87 -17.89
N PHE A 489 -3.06 19.57 -18.22
CA PHE A 489 -4.23 18.73 -18.37
C PHE A 489 -5.04 18.65 -17.07
N ASP A 490 -4.39 18.51 -15.92
CA ASP A 490 -5.09 18.48 -14.64
C ASP A 490 -5.71 19.83 -14.25
N LEU A 491 -5.03 20.94 -14.58
CA LEU A 491 -5.50 22.29 -14.27
C LEU A 491 -6.66 22.75 -15.17
N PHE A 492 -6.66 22.38 -16.44
CA PHE A 492 -7.59 22.92 -17.44
C PHE A 492 -8.53 21.88 -18.06
N GLY A 493 -8.20 20.60 -17.96
CA GLY A 493 -8.99 19.51 -18.56
C GLY A 493 -9.88 18.77 -17.56
N SER A 494 -9.94 19.18 -16.30
CA SER A 494 -10.70 18.47 -15.28
C SER A 494 -12.00 19.20 -14.95
N GLU A 495 -13.14 18.49 -14.95
CA GLU A 495 -14.44 18.92 -14.41
C GLU A 495 -14.39 19.16 -12.89
N ASN A 496 -13.19 19.10 -12.28
CA ASN A 496 -13.05 19.23 -10.86
C ASN A 496 -13.02 20.72 -10.44
N LEU A 497 -14.05 21.10 -9.68
CA LEU A 497 -14.13 22.43 -9.04
C LEU A 497 -13.17 22.55 -7.86
N TYR A 498 -12.81 21.43 -7.26
CA TYR A 498 -11.92 21.33 -6.10
C TYR A 498 -11.16 20.01 -6.14
N LYS A 499 -9.89 20.05 -5.74
CA LYS A 499 -9.04 18.88 -5.48
C LYS A 499 -8.17 19.13 -4.29
N ASP A 500 -8.08 18.15 -3.41
CA ASP A 500 -7.18 18.16 -2.27
C ASP A 500 -6.66 16.75 -1.96
N ARG A 501 -5.54 16.69 -1.28
CA ARG A 501 -4.92 15.44 -0.82
C ARG A 501 -4.60 15.52 0.65
N SER A 502 -5.38 14.84 1.46
CA SER A 502 -5.13 14.68 2.89
C SER A 502 -4.23 13.48 3.18
N PHE A 503 -3.90 13.26 4.45
CA PHE A 503 -3.26 12.02 4.91
C PHE A 503 -4.16 10.81 4.67
N TYR A 504 -5.48 10.97 4.79
CA TYR A 504 -6.44 9.87 4.71
C TYR A 504 -6.80 9.53 3.27
N SER A 505 -6.85 10.53 2.37
CA SER A 505 -7.43 10.32 1.05
C SER A 505 -7.16 11.43 0.02
N LEU A 506 -7.69 11.18 -1.18
CA LEU A 506 -7.81 12.17 -2.25
C LEU A 506 -9.26 12.64 -2.32
N LEU A 507 -9.47 13.94 -2.23
CA LEU A 507 -10.78 14.57 -2.25
C LEU A 507 -10.97 15.36 -3.54
N ALA A 508 -12.14 15.27 -4.16
CA ALA A 508 -12.50 16.10 -5.29
C ALA A 508 -13.99 16.48 -5.26
N VAL A 509 -14.29 17.66 -5.77
CA VAL A 509 -15.66 18.06 -6.14
C VAL A 509 -15.72 18.22 -7.63
N ARG A 510 -16.64 17.49 -8.28
CA ARG A 510 -16.88 17.56 -9.71
C ARG A 510 -18.22 18.23 -9.99
N GLU A 511 -18.23 19.10 -11.00
CA GLU A 511 -19.48 19.64 -11.54
C GLU A 511 -20.00 18.70 -12.64
N ASP A 512 -21.31 18.51 -12.65
CA ASP A 512 -22.03 17.79 -13.71
C ASP A 512 -23.38 18.45 -13.93
N GLU A 513 -24.06 18.14 -15.02
CA GLU A 513 -25.39 18.64 -15.32
C GLU A 513 -26.44 17.53 -15.17
N SER A 514 -27.63 17.92 -14.73
CA SER A 514 -28.77 17.03 -14.55
C SER A 514 -30.04 17.67 -15.06
N ALA A 515 -31.15 16.93 -15.09
CA ALA A 515 -32.46 17.44 -15.44
C ALA A 515 -32.90 18.64 -14.58
N HIS A 516 -32.42 18.73 -13.33
CA HIS A 516 -32.71 19.80 -12.39
C HIS A 516 -31.58 20.83 -12.25
N GLY A 517 -30.72 20.96 -13.28
CA GLY A 517 -29.60 21.90 -13.31
C GLY A 517 -28.28 21.27 -12.80
N LYS A 518 -27.36 22.13 -12.38
CA LYS A 518 -26.03 21.69 -11.94
C LYS A 518 -26.08 20.83 -10.69
N ILE A 519 -25.21 19.82 -10.67
CA ILE A 519 -24.95 18.98 -9.51
C ILE A 519 -23.46 19.01 -9.16
N TYR A 520 -23.17 18.99 -7.86
CA TYR A 520 -21.80 18.89 -7.34
C TYR A 520 -21.60 17.52 -6.70
N LYS A 521 -20.66 16.74 -7.27
CA LYS A 521 -20.36 15.37 -6.84
C LYS A 521 -19.18 15.37 -5.90
N PHE A 522 -19.34 14.78 -4.72
CA PHE A 522 -18.23 14.51 -3.79
C PHE A 522 -17.59 13.18 -4.14
N VAL A 523 -16.30 13.22 -4.45
CA VAL A 523 -15.50 12.06 -4.86
C VAL A 523 -14.33 11.89 -3.90
N HIS A 524 -14.16 10.68 -3.40
CA HIS A 524 -13.12 10.26 -2.48
C HIS A 524 -12.27 9.16 -3.16
N GLY A 525 -11.09 9.53 -3.69
CA GLY A 525 -10.36 8.67 -4.61
C GLY A 525 -11.13 8.45 -5.92
N ASP A 526 -11.44 7.19 -6.23
CA ASP A 526 -12.31 6.82 -7.35
C ASP A 526 -13.75 6.50 -6.88
N THR A 527 -14.05 6.64 -5.59
CA THR A 527 -15.36 6.34 -5.03
C THR A 527 -16.22 7.58 -5.00
N PHE A 528 -17.37 7.46 -5.61
CA PHE A 528 -18.42 8.46 -5.52
C PHE A 528 -19.25 8.21 -4.25
N HIS A 529 -19.35 9.23 -3.40
CA HIS A 529 -20.11 9.12 -2.14
C HIS A 529 -21.48 9.78 -2.23
N ASN A 530 -21.50 11.03 -2.64
CA ASN A 530 -22.70 11.82 -2.61
C ASN A 530 -22.60 12.97 -3.62
N TYR A 531 -23.73 13.57 -3.96
CA TYR A 531 -23.79 14.83 -4.70
C TYR A 531 -24.88 15.72 -4.15
N GLN A 532 -24.84 16.99 -4.50
CA GLN A 532 -25.86 17.95 -4.14
C GLN A 532 -26.40 18.62 -5.38
N LEU A 533 -27.74 18.68 -5.46
CA LEU A 533 -28.47 19.49 -6.41
C LEU A 533 -28.25 20.97 -6.11
N ARG A 534 -27.92 21.78 -7.10
CA ARG A 534 -27.59 23.18 -6.90
C ARG A 534 -28.78 24.14 -7.04
N ALA A 535 -29.93 23.65 -7.52
CA ALA A 535 -31.19 24.42 -7.52
C ALA A 535 -31.56 24.78 -6.08
N PRO A 536 -31.86 26.05 -5.76
CA PRO A 536 -32.01 26.53 -4.38
C PRO A 536 -33.04 25.74 -3.56
N GLU A 537 -34.11 25.31 -4.17
CA GLU A 537 -35.20 24.52 -3.58
C GLU A 537 -34.82 23.06 -3.32
N LEU A 538 -33.77 22.55 -3.96
CA LEU A 538 -33.37 21.14 -3.89
C LEU A 538 -32.09 20.92 -3.05
N GLN A 539 -31.51 22.00 -2.51
CA GLN A 539 -30.24 21.90 -1.78
C GLN A 539 -30.32 21.16 -0.43
N THR A 540 -31.52 20.91 0.06
CA THR A 540 -31.78 20.14 1.28
C THR A 540 -32.21 18.70 1.00
N VAL A 541 -32.34 18.31 -0.27
CA VAL A 541 -32.71 16.96 -0.66
C VAL A 541 -31.49 16.05 -0.60
N PRO A 542 -31.40 15.09 0.35
CA PRO A 542 -30.34 14.10 0.34
C PRO A 542 -30.36 13.28 -0.93
N THR A 543 -29.20 12.94 -1.46
CA THR A 543 -29.06 12.22 -2.74
C THR A 543 -28.23 10.96 -2.57
N SER A 544 -28.01 10.22 -3.66
CA SER A 544 -27.29 8.95 -3.67
C SER A 544 -28.00 7.92 -2.77
N TYR A 545 -27.28 7.15 -1.98
CA TYR A 545 -27.86 6.17 -1.07
C TYR A 545 -28.49 6.78 0.20
N TYR A 546 -28.37 8.11 0.37
CA TYR A 546 -29.07 8.86 1.39
C TYR A 546 -30.44 9.38 0.93
N LEU A 547 -30.84 9.16 -0.34
CA LEU A 547 -32.14 9.62 -0.81
C LEU A 547 -33.27 9.05 0.07
N GLU A 548 -34.31 9.85 0.27
CA GLU A 548 -35.51 9.39 1.00
C GLU A 548 -36.05 8.09 0.40
N GLY A 549 -36.30 7.10 1.26
CA GLY A 549 -36.60 5.73 0.88
C GLY A 549 -35.36 4.82 0.78
N GLY A 550 -34.14 5.36 0.90
CA GLY A 550 -32.91 4.58 0.98
C GLY A 550 -32.78 3.77 2.29
N SER A 551 -31.84 2.82 2.30
CA SER A 551 -31.71 1.87 3.42
C SER A 551 -31.44 2.53 4.77
N ILE A 552 -30.66 3.59 4.82
CA ILE A 552 -30.37 4.35 6.04
C ILE A 552 -31.61 5.12 6.50
N HIS A 553 -32.22 5.87 5.56
CA HIS A 553 -33.43 6.64 5.86
C HIS A 553 -34.54 5.75 6.42
N VAL A 554 -34.85 4.65 5.73
CA VAL A 554 -35.88 3.69 6.17
C VAL A 554 -35.60 3.17 7.56
N SER A 555 -34.34 2.81 7.87
CA SER A 555 -33.96 2.28 9.17
C SER A 555 -34.15 3.31 10.29
N ILE A 556 -33.81 4.59 10.04
CA ILE A 556 -33.99 5.67 11.01
C ILE A 556 -35.49 5.96 11.25
N GLU A 557 -36.29 6.12 10.19
CA GLU A 557 -37.71 6.44 10.31
C GLU A 557 -38.49 5.28 10.97
N ARG A 558 -38.18 4.04 10.62
CA ARG A 558 -38.83 2.88 11.29
C ARG A 558 -38.49 2.79 12.78
N LEU A 559 -37.23 3.12 13.15
CA LEU A 559 -36.87 3.21 14.56
C LEU A 559 -37.63 4.38 15.26
N ARG A 560 -37.71 5.56 14.61
CA ARG A 560 -38.44 6.72 15.10
C ARG A 560 -39.94 6.40 15.35
N GLU A 561 -40.57 5.70 14.41
CA GLU A 561 -41.94 5.25 14.55
C GLU A 561 -42.09 4.26 15.73
N THR A 562 -41.14 3.35 15.90
CA THR A 562 -41.15 2.34 16.96
C THR A 562 -41.00 2.97 18.34
N LEU A 563 -40.09 3.97 18.49
CA LEU A 563 -39.89 4.68 19.75
C LEU A 563 -40.95 5.77 20.00
N GLY A 564 -41.71 6.15 18.97
CA GLY A 564 -42.79 7.14 19.06
C GLY A 564 -42.32 8.57 19.34
N GLY A 565 -41.09 8.91 18.93
CA GLY A 565 -40.51 10.26 19.21
C GLY A 565 -39.16 10.52 18.61
N ASN A 566 -38.35 11.28 19.34
CA ASN A 566 -37.01 11.66 18.96
C ASN A 566 -36.06 10.45 18.92
N VAL A 567 -35.03 10.54 18.10
CA VAL A 567 -34.01 9.50 17.96
C VAL A 567 -32.62 10.10 18.10
N ASP A 568 -31.88 9.68 19.11
CA ASP A 568 -30.51 10.12 19.37
C ASP A 568 -29.54 9.24 18.55
N VAL A 569 -28.81 9.82 17.59
CA VAL A 569 -28.02 9.08 16.59
C VAL A 569 -26.56 9.49 16.61
N ALA A 570 -25.69 8.49 16.53
CA ALA A 570 -24.28 8.71 16.20
C ALA A 570 -24.00 8.23 14.76
N VAL A 571 -23.43 9.10 13.94
CA VAL A 571 -23.06 8.80 12.56
C VAL A 571 -21.55 8.73 12.43
N VAL A 572 -21.04 7.63 11.95
CA VAL A 572 -19.61 7.42 11.70
C VAL A 572 -19.34 7.58 10.21
N GLY A 573 -18.72 8.69 9.84
CA GLY A 573 -18.55 9.21 8.49
C GLY A 573 -19.48 10.39 8.21
N LEU A 574 -18.95 11.45 7.61
CA LEU A 574 -19.70 12.68 7.31
C LEU A 574 -20.04 12.82 5.81
N GLY A 575 -19.06 12.49 4.94
CA GLY A 575 -19.20 12.73 3.51
C GLY A 575 -19.48 14.20 3.18
N ALA A 576 -20.42 14.47 2.29
CA ALA A 576 -20.88 15.84 1.99
C ALA A 576 -21.84 16.42 3.05
N GLY A 577 -22.16 15.67 4.10
CA GLY A 577 -23.06 16.09 5.18
C GLY A 577 -24.56 15.87 4.90
N ALA A 578 -24.95 15.04 3.93
CA ALA A 578 -26.37 14.89 3.55
C ALA A 578 -27.26 14.36 4.68
N MET A 579 -26.73 13.51 5.57
CA MET A 579 -27.52 12.93 6.67
C MET A 579 -28.03 13.95 7.68
N VAL A 580 -27.40 15.13 7.77
CA VAL A 580 -27.84 16.18 8.72
C VAL A 580 -29.28 16.65 8.41
N CYS A 581 -29.78 16.41 7.19
CA CYS A 581 -31.12 16.78 6.77
C CYS A 581 -32.21 15.82 7.28
N TYR A 582 -31.85 14.75 7.97
CA TYR A 582 -32.78 13.84 8.66
C TYR A 582 -32.95 14.14 10.16
N GLU A 583 -32.12 15.05 10.69
CA GLU A 583 -32.22 15.49 12.05
C GLU A 583 -33.53 16.27 12.28
N GLN A 584 -34.31 15.87 13.27
CA GLN A 584 -35.58 16.50 13.62
C GLN A 584 -35.44 17.32 14.90
N PRO A 585 -36.29 18.35 15.12
CA PRO A 585 -36.28 19.12 16.35
C PRO A 585 -36.45 18.23 17.59
N GLY A 586 -35.46 18.25 18.47
CA GLY A 586 -35.44 17.45 19.69
C GLY A 586 -34.51 16.26 19.66
N ASP A 587 -34.07 15.83 18.47
CA ASP A 587 -33.03 14.82 18.32
C ASP A 587 -31.66 15.33 18.79
N LYS A 588 -30.77 14.40 19.17
CA LYS A 588 -29.35 14.70 19.45
C LYS A 588 -28.50 13.82 18.56
N TRP A 589 -27.99 14.43 17.51
CA TRP A 589 -27.12 13.76 16.57
C TRP A 589 -25.66 14.17 16.73
N ILE A 590 -24.75 13.18 16.62
CA ILE A 590 -23.30 13.36 16.71
C ILE A 590 -22.67 12.75 15.48
N TYR A 591 -21.83 13.51 14.80
CA TYR A 591 -21.12 13.06 13.61
C TYR A 591 -19.63 12.88 13.93
N PHE A 592 -19.05 11.78 13.53
CA PHE A 592 -17.62 11.51 13.64
C PHE A 592 -16.99 11.47 12.27
N GLU A 593 -15.99 12.32 12.05
CA GLU A 593 -15.23 12.33 10.80
C GLU A 593 -13.74 12.34 11.12
N ILE A 594 -12.99 11.40 10.49
CA ILE A 594 -11.56 11.25 10.76
C ILE A 594 -10.72 12.27 10.00
N ASP A 595 -11.19 12.72 8.83
CA ASP A 595 -10.46 13.63 7.94
C ASP A 595 -10.94 15.08 8.12
N PRO A 596 -10.12 15.97 8.73
CA PRO A 596 -10.47 17.37 8.84
C PRO A 596 -10.80 18.05 7.51
N ALA A 597 -10.17 17.61 6.41
CA ALA A 597 -10.41 18.19 5.09
C ALA A 597 -11.81 17.85 4.56
N VAL A 598 -12.38 16.70 4.93
CA VAL A 598 -13.79 16.38 4.63
C VAL A 598 -14.73 17.31 5.36
N VAL A 599 -14.48 17.59 6.66
CA VAL A 599 -15.30 18.52 7.44
C VAL A 599 -15.24 19.93 6.87
N GLU A 600 -14.04 20.40 6.51
CA GLU A 600 -13.87 21.70 5.88
C GLU A 600 -14.64 21.80 4.56
N LEU A 601 -14.55 20.77 3.73
CA LEU A 601 -15.24 20.71 2.45
C LEU A 601 -16.76 20.65 2.60
N ALA A 602 -17.29 19.85 3.52
CA ALA A 602 -18.73 19.72 3.79
C ALA A 602 -19.36 21.00 4.35
N ARG A 603 -18.58 21.80 5.12
CA ARG A 603 -19.00 23.12 5.63
C ARG A 603 -18.82 24.26 4.62
N ASN A 604 -18.13 24.03 3.50
CA ASN A 604 -17.89 25.06 2.50
C ASN A 604 -19.10 25.22 1.57
N THR A 605 -19.92 26.23 1.83
CA THR A 605 -21.18 26.51 1.10
C THR A 605 -20.98 26.78 -0.40
N LYS A 606 -19.73 27.05 -0.85
CA LYS A 606 -19.41 27.11 -2.28
C LYS A 606 -19.67 25.76 -2.96
N TYR A 607 -19.43 24.66 -2.25
CA TYR A 607 -19.56 23.30 -2.80
C TYR A 607 -20.79 22.58 -2.25
N PHE A 608 -20.94 22.50 -0.91
CA PHE A 608 -22.02 21.80 -0.23
C PHE A 608 -22.70 22.70 0.80
N SER A 609 -24.01 22.64 0.89
CA SER A 609 -24.79 23.46 1.79
C SER A 609 -25.73 22.67 2.71
N TYR A 610 -25.61 21.34 2.74
CA TYR A 610 -26.45 20.51 3.62
C TYR A 610 -26.35 20.93 5.08
N ILE A 611 -25.12 21.04 5.61
CA ILE A 611 -24.91 21.42 7.02
C ILE A 611 -25.44 22.82 7.30
N ASP A 612 -25.12 23.79 6.45
CA ASP A 612 -25.54 25.18 6.61
C ASP A 612 -27.08 25.34 6.62
N ARG A 613 -27.78 24.56 5.79
CA ARG A 613 -29.23 24.68 5.60
C ARG A 613 -30.06 23.80 6.54
N CYS A 614 -29.61 22.56 6.80
CA CYS A 614 -30.40 21.60 7.57
C CYS A 614 -30.04 21.64 9.07
N ALA A 615 -28.72 21.65 9.40
CA ALA A 615 -28.26 21.62 10.79
C ALA A 615 -26.96 22.43 10.96
N PRO A 616 -27.05 23.81 10.98
CA PRO A 616 -25.84 24.64 11.08
C PRO A 616 -25.02 24.40 12.36
N GLN A 617 -25.67 23.89 13.41
CA GLN A 617 -25.07 23.62 14.73
C GLN A 617 -24.75 22.13 14.93
N ALA A 618 -24.71 21.32 13.85
CA ALA A 618 -24.40 19.90 13.95
C ALA A 618 -23.12 19.63 14.76
N ASP A 619 -23.18 18.71 15.74
CA ASP A 619 -22.06 18.30 16.60
C ASP A 619 -21.14 17.38 15.77
N ILE A 620 -20.15 17.96 15.10
CA ILE A 620 -19.17 17.25 14.29
C ILE A 620 -17.86 17.13 15.07
N ARG A 621 -17.45 15.90 15.38
CA ARG A 621 -16.25 15.59 16.15
C ARG A 621 -15.18 14.99 15.25
N ILE A 622 -14.07 15.71 15.10
CA ILE A 622 -12.94 15.27 14.28
C ILE A 622 -12.13 14.22 15.03
N GLY A 623 -11.85 13.10 14.36
CA GLY A 623 -11.03 12.00 14.85
C GLY A 623 -11.62 10.62 14.60
N ASP A 624 -10.89 9.58 15.02
CA ASP A 624 -11.38 8.21 14.91
C ASP A 624 -12.64 7.99 15.74
N ALA A 625 -13.70 7.56 15.07
CA ALA A 625 -15.03 7.42 15.69
C ALA A 625 -15.02 6.44 16.87
N ARG A 626 -14.28 5.34 16.79
CA ARG A 626 -14.20 4.35 17.86
C ARG A 626 -13.53 4.90 19.12
N GLN A 627 -12.57 5.82 18.97
CA GLN A 627 -11.95 6.50 20.11
C GLN A 627 -12.90 7.56 20.68
N LYS A 628 -13.49 8.40 19.82
CA LYS A 628 -14.37 9.49 20.23
C LYS A 628 -15.72 9.01 20.81
N LEU A 629 -16.21 7.85 20.41
CA LEU A 629 -17.38 7.21 21.01
C LEU A 629 -17.19 6.88 22.50
N LYS A 630 -15.95 6.72 22.98
CA LYS A 630 -15.69 6.50 24.40
C LYS A 630 -16.09 7.72 25.27
N ASP A 631 -16.12 8.91 24.68
CA ASP A 631 -16.49 10.16 25.33
C ASP A 631 -18.00 10.43 25.28
N VAL A 632 -18.77 9.59 24.58
CA VAL A 632 -20.24 9.64 24.56
C VAL A 632 -20.78 8.94 25.80
N PRO A 633 -21.79 9.48 26.49
CA PRO A 633 -22.38 8.84 27.66
C PRO A 633 -22.87 7.42 27.35
N GLU A 634 -22.81 6.55 28.35
CA GLU A 634 -23.37 5.20 28.22
C GLU A 634 -24.90 5.24 28.10
N GLN A 635 -25.45 4.30 27.33
CA GLN A 635 -26.89 4.14 27.14
C GLN A 635 -27.63 5.42 26.72
N SER A 636 -27.01 6.23 25.86
CA SER A 636 -27.53 7.53 25.42
C SER A 636 -27.91 7.61 23.95
N LEU A 637 -27.61 6.60 23.15
CA LEU A 637 -27.87 6.59 21.71
C LEU A 637 -28.92 5.54 21.35
N ASP A 638 -29.85 5.88 20.48
CA ASP A 638 -30.85 4.98 19.96
C ASP A 638 -30.38 4.29 18.68
N MET A 639 -29.46 4.96 17.94
CA MET A 639 -28.89 4.35 16.75
C MET A 639 -27.43 4.76 16.55
N ILE A 640 -26.63 3.82 16.06
CA ILE A 640 -25.30 4.09 15.52
C ILE A 640 -25.27 3.68 14.05
N VAL A 641 -24.97 4.62 13.16
CA VAL A 641 -24.82 4.40 11.72
C VAL A 641 -23.34 4.35 11.38
N ILE A 642 -22.86 3.21 10.90
CA ILE A 642 -21.48 3.02 10.45
C ILE A 642 -21.46 3.17 8.92
N ASP A 643 -21.06 4.35 8.48
CA ASP A 643 -20.94 4.73 7.05
C ASP A 643 -19.56 5.34 6.74
N ALA A 644 -18.54 4.85 7.43
CA ALA A 644 -17.16 5.26 7.22
C ALA A 644 -16.49 4.35 6.17
N PHE A 645 -16.05 4.94 5.08
CA PHE A 645 -15.32 4.24 4.03
C PHE A 645 -13.93 4.85 3.85
N SER A 646 -12.90 3.99 3.92
CA SER A 646 -11.58 4.32 3.42
C SER A 646 -11.47 3.70 2.02
N SER A 647 -11.59 4.53 0.98
CA SER A 647 -11.78 4.07 -0.41
C SER A 647 -13.08 3.26 -0.55
N ASN A 648 -13.00 2.01 -1.01
CA ASN A 648 -14.14 1.12 -1.19
C ASN A 648 -14.38 0.15 -0.02
N SER A 649 -13.80 0.38 1.17
CA SER A 649 -13.87 -0.57 2.29
C SER A 649 -14.09 0.12 3.63
N ILE A 650 -14.92 -0.49 4.47
CA ILE A 650 -15.03 -0.09 5.88
C ILE A 650 -13.71 -0.43 6.59
N PRO A 651 -13.12 0.49 7.38
CA PRO A 651 -11.96 0.19 8.19
C PRO A 651 -12.20 -0.99 9.14
N ALA A 652 -11.31 -1.99 9.10
CA ALA A 652 -11.51 -3.25 9.80
C ALA A 652 -11.76 -3.09 11.31
N HIS A 653 -11.16 -2.08 11.96
CA HIS A 653 -11.31 -1.84 13.41
C HIS A 653 -12.71 -1.35 13.81
N LEU A 654 -13.54 -0.90 12.87
CA LEU A 654 -14.94 -0.51 13.09
C LEU A 654 -15.90 -1.71 13.02
N VAL A 655 -15.46 -2.85 12.50
CA VAL A 655 -16.24 -4.07 12.32
C VAL A 655 -15.64 -5.25 13.08
N THR A 656 -15.23 -5.01 14.32
CA THR A 656 -14.70 -6.02 15.24
C THR A 656 -15.68 -6.28 16.39
N ARG A 657 -15.50 -7.44 17.07
CA ARG A 657 -16.24 -7.78 18.28
C ARG A 657 -16.13 -6.70 19.35
N GLU A 658 -14.94 -6.17 19.54
CA GLU A 658 -14.65 -5.15 20.55
C GLU A 658 -15.26 -3.79 20.17
N ALA A 659 -15.30 -3.46 18.88
CA ALA A 659 -16.01 -2.28 18.39
C ALA A 659 -17.52 -2.39 18.63
N LEU A 660 -18.12 -3.53 18.28
CA LEU A 660 -19.55 -3.77 18.53
C LEU A 660 -19.88 -3.75 20.02
N ALA A 661 -19.01 -4.28 20.89
CA ALA A 661 -19.17 -4.18 22.34
C ALA A 661 -19.16 -2.73 22.83
N LEU A 662 -18.27 -1.87 22.30
CA LEU A 662 -18.28 -0.44 22.57
C LEU A 662 -19.59 0.22 22.09
N TYR A 663 -20.05 -0.05 20.88
CA TYR A 663 -21.29 0.49 20.34
C TYR A 663 -22.46 0.16 21.25
N ARG A 664 -22.61 -1.09 21.64
CA ARG A 664 -23.66 -1.55 22.57
C ARG A 664 -23.61 -0.85 23.92
N SER A 665 -22.42 -0.54 24.45
CA SER A 665 -22.30 0.18 25.71
C SER A 665 -22.78 1.63 25.65
N ARG A 666 -22.78 2.23 24.45
CA ARG A 666 -23.23 3.61 24.23
C ARG A 666 -24.71 3.70 23.86
N MET A 667 -25.28 2.63 23.36
CA MET A 667 -26.69 2.57 22.97
C MET A 667 -27.63 2.30 24.17
N THR A 668 -28.84 2.76 24.03
CA THR A 668 -29.98 2.39 24.90
C THR A 668 -30.25 0.89 24.79
N ALA A 669 -31.12 0.36 25.66
CA ALA A 669 -31.51 -1.07 25.62
C ALA A 669 -32.22 -1.44 24.31
N GLU A 670 -32.90 -0.48 23.67
CA GLU A 670 -33.62 -0.63 22.40
C GLU A 670 -32.79 -0.18 21.19
N GLY A 671 -31.51 0.22 21.41
CA GLY A 671 -30.66 0.80 20.38
C GLY A 671 -30.27 -0.18 19.29
N LEU A 672 -30.14 0.35 18.06
CA LEU A 672 -29.80 -0.39 16.83
C LEU A 672 -28.48 0.10 16.23
N VAL A 673 -27.76 -0.82 15.60
CA VAL A 673 -26.60 -0.48 14.77
C VAL A 673 -26.92 -0.75 13.31
N PHE A 674 -26.71 0.25 12.47
CA PHE A 674 -26.76 0.09 11.02
C PHE A 674 -25.35 0.13 10.44
N PHE A 675 -25.00 -0.88 9.65
CA PHE A 675 -23.76 -0.91 8.88
C PHE A 675 -24.07 -0.79 7.39
N HIS A 676 -23.54 0.24 6.75
CA HIS A 676 -23.54 0.34 5.29
C HIS A 676 -22.49 -0.64 4.74
N THR A 677 -22.94 -1.68 4.01
CA THR A 677 -22.08 -2.80 3.60
C THR A 677 -21.82 -2.87 2.10
N SER A 678 -22.20 -1.84 1.33
CA SER A 678 -21.99 -1.81 -0.11
C SER A 678 -20.50 -1.92 -0.44
N ASN A 679 -20.10 -3.01 -1.10
CA ASN A 679 -18.73 -3.24 -1.53
C ASN A 679 -18.71 -4.13 -2.78
N LYS A 680 -17.90 -3.75 -3.78
CA LYS A 680 -17.78 -4.48 -5.05
C LYS A 680 -16.79 -5.63 -5.02
N MET A 681 -15.83 -5.60 -4.09
CA MET A 681 -14.68 -6.51 -4.08
C MET A 681 -14.69 -7.48 -2.89
N LEU A 682 -15.32 -7.11 -1.78
CA LEU A 682 -15.25 -7.81 -0.51
C LEU A 682 -16.65 -8.09 0.04
N ASP A 683 -16.88 -9.30 0.53
CA ASP A 683 -18.12 -9.66 1.23
C ASP A 683 -18.13 -9.13 2.67
N VAL A 684 -18.26 -7.82 2.82
CA VAL A 684 -18.33 -7.13 4.12
C VAL A 684 -19.65 -7.48 4.83
N THR A 685 -20.72 -7.69 4.08
CA THR A 685 -22.03 -8.08 4.61
C THR A 685 -21.93 -9.35 5.48
N SER A 686 -21.18 -10.37 5.02
CA SER A 686 -20.93 -11.57 5.81
C SER A 686 -20.08 -11.34 7.06
N VAL A 687 -19.16 -10.36 7.05
CA VAL A 687 -18.38 -10.00 8.26
C VAL A 687 -19.30 -9.44 9.32
N VAL A 688 -20.16 -8.48 8.95
CA VAL A 688 -21.11 -7.81 9.86
C VAL A 688 -22.16 -8.80 10.37
N ALA A 689 -22.69 -9.67 9.50
CA ALA A 689 -23.64 -10.70 9.91
C ALA A 689 -23.00 -11.71 10.89
N ARG A 690 -21.74 -12.09 10.72
CA ARG A 690 -21.00 -12.91 11.68
C ARG A 690 -20.80 -12.23 13.04
N LEU A 691 -20.59 -10.91 13.05
CA LEU A 691 -20.52 -10.15 14.30
C LEU A 691 -21.84 -10.18 15.05
N ALA A 692 -22.96 -10.04 14.35
CA ALA A 692 -24.28 -10.14 14.96
C ALA A 692 -24.53 -11.52 15.57
N GLU A 693 -24.23 -12.61 14.83
CA GLU A 693 -24.33 -13.98 15.34
C GLU A 693 -23.48 -14.19 16.61
N ASP A 694 -22.23 -13.72 16.60
CA ASP A 694 -21.30 -13.84 17.73
C ASP A 694 -21.76 -13.04 18.96
N ALA A 695 -22.43 -11.91 18.75
CA ALA A 695 -22.98 -11.05 19.80
C ALA A 695 -24.37 -11.47 20.28
N GLY A 696 -25.00 -12.48 19.67
CA GLY A 696 -26.37 -12.89 19.96
C GLY A 696 -27.42 -11.84 19.59
N LEU A 697 -27.16 -11.06 18.54
CA LEU A 697 -28.07 -10.03 18.04
C LEU A 697 -28.84 -10.54 16.81
N THR A 698 -30.06 -10.06 16.66
CA THR A 698 -30.81 -10.25 15.43
C THR A 698 -30.33 -9.26 14.38
N ALA A 699 -30.03 -9.77 13.18
CA ALA A 699 -29.58 -8.98 12.03
C ALA A 699 -30.56 -9.14 10.87
N ARG A 700 -30.80 -8.05 10.13
CA ARG A 700 -31.56 -8.04 8.89
C ARG A 700 -30.77 -7.33 7.81
N TYR A 701 -30.72 -7.94 6.65
CA TYR A 701 -30.14 -7.36 5.45
C TYR A 701 -31.19 -6.50 4.76
N ILE A 702 -30.78 -5.33 4.29
CA ILE A 702 -31.59 -4.44 3.49
C ILE A 702 -30.83 -4.04 2.24
N GLU A 703 -31.50 -4.10 1.09
CA GLU A 703 -30.97 -3.65 -0.19
C GLU A 703 -32.01 -2.77 -0.86
N ILE A 704 -31.60 -1.57 -1.24
CA ILE A 704 -32.43 -0.62 -1.99
C ILE A 704 -31.70 -0.28 -3.29
N ASP A 705 -32.31 -0.54 -4.41
CA ASP A 705 -31.80 -0.29 -5.76
C ASP A 705 -32.75 0.56 -6.62
N ALA A 706 -33.97 0.82 -6.14
CA ALA A 706 -34.99 1.64 -6.80
C ALA A 706 -35.76 2.48 -5.79
N PHE A 707 -36.24 3.63 -6.21
CA PHE A 707 -36.94 4.62 -5.40
C PHE A 707 -38.27 5.01 -6.08
N PRO A 708 -39.22 4.07 -6.29
CA PRO A 708 -40.38 4.27 -7.17
C PRO A 708 -41.29 5.41 -6.76
N ASP A 709 -41.37 5.71 -5.45
CA ASP A 709 -42.26 6.74 -4.91
C ASP A 709 -41.54 8.09 -4.71
N ASN A 710 -40.27 8.19 -5.02
CA ASN A 710 -39.51 9.42 -4.81
C ASN A 710 -39.43 10.24 -6.11
N PRO A 711 -39.84 11.53 -6.12
CA PRO A 711 -39.80 12.38 -7.31
C PRO A 711 -38.36 12.62 -7.82
N TYR A 712 -37.35 12.33 -7.00
CA TYR A 712 -35.94 12.46 -7.31
C TYR A 712 -35.24 11.07 -7.41
N ALA A 713 -35.99 10.03 -7.78
CA ALA A 713 -35.47 8.65 -7.90
C ALA A 713 -34.22 8.52 -8.76
N GLU A 714 -34.11 9.34 -9.80
CA GLU A 714 -32.91 9.39 -10.68
C GLU A 714 -31.63 9.77 -9.94
N TYR A 715 -31.74 10.41 -8.78
CA TYR A 715 -30.62 10.79 -7.90
C TYR A 715 -30.39 9.79 -6.77
N GLY A 716 -31.10 8.70 -6.72
CA GLY A 716 -30.84 7.59 -5.82
C GLY A 716 -29.75 6.67 -6.36
N SER A 717 -29.06 5.99 -5.48
CA SER A 717 -28.12 4.93 -5.84
C SER A 717 -28.32 3.68 -4.99
N ARG A 718 -28.05 2.53 -5.62
CA ARG A 718 -28.12 1.23 -4.93
C ARG A 718 -27.22 1.21 -3.70
N ALA A 719 -27.78 0.76 -2.58
CA ALA A 719 -27.04 0.53 -1.34
C ALA A 719 -27.49 -0.73 -0.64
N THR A 720 -26.56 -1.35 0.07
CA THR A 720 -26.81 -2.50 0.91
C THR A 720 -26.39 -2.21 2.35
N GLY A 721 -27.16 -2.73 3.32
CA GLY A 721 -26.85 -2.55 4.73
C GLY A 721 -27.26 -3.77 5.57
N ILE A 722 -26.73 -3.80 6.78
CA ILE A 722 -27.17 -4.69 7.86
C ILE A 722 -27.64 -3.81 9.01
N LEU A 723 -28.90 -3.97 9.39
CA LEU A 723 -29.46 -3.46 10.64
C LEU A 723 -29.40 -4.57 11.68
N MET A 724 -28.90 -4.28 12.88
CA MET A 724 -28.84 -5.26 13.97
C MET A 724 -29.18 -4.68 15.33
N GLY A 725 -29.76 -5.49 16.19
CA GLY A 725 -30.10 -5.14 17.56
C GLY A 725 -30.82 -6.25 18.32
N PRO A 726 -31.49 -5.94 19.47
CA PRO A 726 -32.32 -6.87 20.20
C PRO A 726 -33.46 -7.39 19.33
N GLU A 727 -33.85 -8.64 19.54
CA GLU A 727 -34.83 -9.32 18.67
C GLU A 727 -36.20 -8.67 18.68
N ASP A 728 -36.69 -8.26 19.83
CA ASP A 728 -37.98 -7.60 20.02
C ASP A 728 -38.06 -6.27 19.28
N VAL A 729 -37.02 -5.45 19.40
CA VAL A 729 -36.92 -4.19 18.68
C VAL A 729 -36.81 -4.42 17.17
N MET A 730 -35.98 -5.37 16.77
CA MET A 730 -35.85 -5.74 15.37
C MET A 730 -37.16 -6.24 14.75
N GLN A 731 -37.94 -7.02 15.47
CA GLN A 731 -39.25 -7.44 15.02
C GLN A 731 -40.19 -6.26 14.82
N SER A 732 -40.21 -5.29 15.75
CA SER A 732 -41.04 -4.08 15.65
C SER A 732 -40.62 -3.19 14.47
N VAL A 733 -39.33 -2.90 14.34
CA VAL A 733 -38.77 -2.01 13.29
C VAL A 733 -38.93 -2.59 11.89
N THR A 734 -38.85 -3.91 11.74
CA THR A 734 -38.96 -4.56 10.42
C THR A 734 -40.37 -5.10 10.11
N ALA A 735 -41.35 -4.93 11.03
CA ALA A 735 -42.72 -5.38 10.84
C ALA A 735 -43.39 -4.74 9.62
N GLY A 736 -43.89 -5.55 8.71
CA GLY A 736 -44.57 -5.06 7.48
C GLY A 736 -43.68 -4.45 6.43
N GLU A 737 -42.33 -4.49 6.61
CA GLU A 737 -41.37 -3.93 5.67
C GLU A 737 -40.66 -5.05 4.89
N GLU A 738 -41.09 -5.30 3.67
CA GLU A 738 -40.62 -6.43 2.83
C GLU A 738 -39.16 -6.27 2.34
N ARG A 739 -38.59 -5.08 2.42
CA ARG A 739 -37.22 -4.80 1.99
C ARG A 739 -36.16 -5.43 2.91
N TYR A 740 -36.53 -5.78 4.17
CA TYR A 740 -35.65 -6.49 5.07
C TYR A 740 -35.71 -8.01 4.85
N SER A 741 -34.56 -8.62 4.78
CA SER A 741 -34.41 -10.06 4.59
C SER A 741 -33.37 -10.68 5.54
N ASN A 742 -33.40 -11.99 5.66
CA ASN A 742 -32.35 -12.71 6.39
C ASN A 742 -31.11 -12.87 5.54
N TRP A 743 -29.93 -12.69 6.16
CA TRP A 743 -28.64 -12.93 5.51
C TRP A 743 -27.92 -14.10 6.14
N THR A 744 -27.49 -15.06 5.31
CA THR A 744 -26.66 -16.18 5.77
C THR A 744 -25.20 -15.86 5.46
N PRO A 745 -24.35 -15.62 6.49
CA PRO A 745 -22.97 -15.26 6.27
C PRO A 745 -22.16 -16.41 5.66
N SER A 746 -21.25 -16.09 4.77
CA SER A 746 -20.36 -17.06 4.14
C SER A 746 -19.53 -17.83 5.16
N ARG A 747 -19.39 -19.15 4.96
CA ARG A 747 -18.54 -20.03 5.80
C ARG A 747 -17.05 -19.68 5.74
N HIS A 748 -16.61 -18.94 4.71
CA HIS A 748 -15.23 -18.50 4.52
C HIS A 748 -14.87 -17.26 5.35
N VAL A 749 -15.88 -16.59 5.92
CA VAL A 749 -15.72 -15.41 6.76
C VAL A 749 -15.79 -15.81 8.22
N LYS A 750 -14.75 -15.43 8.99
CA LYS A 750 -14.70 -15.58 10.45
C LYS A 750 -15.07 -14.27 11.13
N VAL A 751 -15.43 -14.31 12.42
CA VAL A 751 -15.60 -13.12 13.25
C VAL A 751 -14.29 -12.35 13.32
N TRP A 752 -14.36 -11.04 13.06
CA TRP A 752 -13.22 -10.15 13.24
C TRP A 752 -13.14 -9.66 14.68
N THR A 753 -11.92 -9.55 15.16
CA THR A 753 -11.55 -9.02 16.48
C THR A 753 -10.41 -8.02 16.30
N ASP A 754 -10.10 -7.24 17.32
CA ASP A 754 -8.93 -6.35 17.29
C ASP A 754 -7.62 -7.11 17.07
N ASP A 755 -7.59 -8.36 17.51
CA ASP A 755 -6.44 -9.26 17.39
C ASP A 755 -6.49 -10.15 16.13
N TYR A 756 -7.61 -10.15 15.39
CA TYR A 756 -7.78 -10.97 14.19
C TYR A 756 -8.70 -10.33 13.16
N SER A 757 -8.20 -10.09 11.96
CA SER A 757 -9.00 -9.79 10.76
C SER A 757 -8.29 -10.35 9.54
N SER A 758 -9.04 -10.86 8.55
CA SER A 758 -8.47 -11.36 7.29
C SER A 758 -9.39 -11.07 6.12
N ILE A 759 -8.85 -10.38 5.13
CA ILE A 759 -9.56 -10.04 3.90
C ILE A 759 -9.66 -11.20 2.92
N LEU A 760 -8.75 -12.15 3.00
CA LEU A 760 -8.75 -13.31 2.08
C LEU A 760 -10.09 -14.06 2.11
N GLY A 761 -10.68 -14.24 3.30
CA GLY A 761 -11.97 -14.90 3.45
C GLY A 761 -13.10 -14.13 2.77
N THR A 762 -13.12 -12.80 2.88
CA THR A 762 -14.15 -11.94 2.26
C THR A 762 -14.00 -11.86 0.74
N LEU A 763 -12.75 -11.85 0.22
CA LEU A 763 -12.47 -11.86 -1.20
C LEU A 763 -12.94 -13.19 -1.85
N VAL A 764 -12.61 -14.32 -1.22
CA VAL A 764 -13.06 -15.64 -1.67
C VAL A 764 -14.59 -15.74 -1.65
N ALA A 765 -15.23 -15.22 -0.58
CA ALA A 765 -16.69 -15.23 -0.46
C ALA A 765 -17.36 -14.43 -1.58
N GLN A 766 -16.85 -13.23 -1.90
CA GLN A 766 -17.35 -12.38 -2.99
C GLN A 766 -17.19 -13.06 -4.35
N THR A 767 -16.01 -13.61 -4.65
CA THR A 767 -15.74 -14.31 -5.92
C THR A 767 -16.69 -15.49 -6.14
N LEU A 768 -17.02 -16.22 -5.07
CA LEU A 768 -17.98 -17.34 -5.12
C LEU A 768 -19.42 -16.88 -5.36
N LYS A 769 -19.81 -15.70 -4.88
CA LYS A 769 -21.13 -15.09 -5.17
C LYS A 769 -21.22 -14.71 -6.64
N ASP A 770 -20.23 -13.99 -7.14
CA ASP A 770 -20.20 -13.51 -8.53
C ASP A 770 -20.21 -14.69 -9.52
N GLY A 771 -19.46 -15.76 -9.22
CA GLY A 771 -19.47 -16.99 -10.01
C GLY A 771 -20.81 -17.75 -10.02
N LYS A 772 -21.63 -17.61 -8.96
CA LYS A 772 -22.98 -18.19 -8.94
C LYS A 772 -23.98 -17.33 -9.71
N SER A 773 -23.85 -16.01 -9.66
CA SER A 773 -24.70 -15.07 -10.40
C SER A 773 -24.55 -15.25 -11.92
N THR A 774 -23.35 -15.49 -12.41
CA THR A 774 -23.09 -15.75 -13.85
C THR A 774 -23.54 -17.13 -14.32
N ALA A 775 -23.80 -18.07 -13.40
CA ALA A 775 -24.26 -19.43 -13.73
C ALA A 775 -25.81 -19.58 -13.78
N ILE A 776 -26.59 -18.55 -13.43
CA ILE A 776 -28.05 -18.61 -13.27
C ILE A 776 -28.77 -17.70 -14.28
N GLU A 777 -28.19 -17.33 -15.40
CA GLU A 777 -28.95 -16.85 -16.56
C GLU A 777 -29.00 -17.92 -17.65
N PRO A 778 -29.99 -18.84 -17.65
CA PRO A 778 -30.48 -19.41 -18.91
C PRO A 778 -31.46 -18.38 -19.49
N LYS A 779 -31.25 -18.06 -20.72
CA LYS A 779 -32.05 -17.17 -21.59
C LYS A 779 -33.55 -17.37 -21.49
#